data_57afd7f96852ffea242b8aa80f24a997
#
_entry.id   57afd7f96852ffea242b8aa80f24a997
#
_cell.length_a   1.000
_cell.length_b   1.000
_cell.length_c   1.000
_cell.angle_alpha   90.00
_cell.angle_beta   90.00
_cell.angle_gamma   90.00
#
_symmetry.space_group_name_H-M   'P 1'
#
loop_
_entity.id
_entity.type
_entity.pdbx_description
1 polymer ?
#
loop_
_entity_poly.entity_id
_entity_poly.type
_entity_poly.pdbx_seq_one_letter_code
_entity_poly.pdbx_strand_id
1 'polypeptide(L)'
;MVNREQFEEICNKYGVDSKKLIKNNENVLEKADYNSICYVLDFLRDTLKVTPNNIEKCPSILYLKIEAIKENWKFLNEKKINARDVETCLHILSTEPDQLKKTYEYVSDENRYGKKYIEQISSILRVPVERIQEIEERCPELTKENILSAAISRKDVDEIKKIEQVCKDNEIEVTGSVFNRTAAEIKEIVEGCKEKGIEVTGSVFYRTATEIKEIVEVCKEKGIEVTGSVFYRTAAEIKEIVEVCKENGIEATGNVFYRTAAEIKEIVEVCKEKGIEVTGSVFRRTAAEIKEIVEVCKEKGIEVTGSVFLRTAAEIKEIVEGCKEKGIEVTGSVFYRTATEIKEIVEVCKENGIEATGTVFSRKSAEIKEIVEVCKENGIEVTGNVFLRTAAEIKEIVEVCKENGIEATGTVFLRTAAEIKEIVEVCKENGIKATGNVFKRTAAEIKEIVEVCKENGIEVTGSVFYRTATEIKEIVEVCKENGIEATGTVFSRTAAEIKEIVKVCKENGIEATGNVFKRIAAEIKEIVEVCNENGIEVTGSVFYRTAAEIKEIVEVCKKNGMEATGTVFFRTVAEIKEIVEVCKENGIEATGNVFKRTAAEIKEIVEVCNENGIEVTGSIFNKNSKQLKENIEYIKQNYGEEYLTPLIVSKNLKHLQKILPYLQSIGVLETIKTSATILTWTLDEIKERQAFIESIGEPIVKGNKFNSIFGLSRKRYQKKVKEYEEKKKLIGKIKGAIQEGQELDEQINHKKQEQK
;
A
#
# COMPACT_ATOMS: atom_id res chain seq x y z
N MET A 1 65.71 3.92 -25.91
CA MET A 1 65.46 2.84 -24.97
C MET A 1 65.94 3.29 -23.58
N VAL A 2 65.09 3.17 -22.60
CA VAL A 2 65.39 3.50 -21.20
C VAL A 2 66.07 2.27 -20.57
N ASN A 3 67.24 2.43 -19.89
CA ASN A 3 67.77 1.32 -19.14
C ASN A 3 66.94 1.12 -17.85
N ARG A 4 67.01 -0.04 -17.25
CA ARG A 4 66.19 -0.42 -16.11
C ARG A 4 66.37 0.53 -14.90
N GLU A 5 67.58 0.95 -14.63
CA GLU A 5 67.89 1.84 -13.50
C GLU A 5 67.26 3.23 -13.70
N GLN A 6 67.33 3.80 -14.92
CA GLN A 6 66.68 5.06 -15.28
C GLN A 6 65.15 4.97 -15.20
N PHE A 7 64.59 3.84 -15.60
CA PHE A 7 63.15 3.62 -15.50
C PHE A 7 62.70 3.54 -14.04
N GLU A 8 63.43 2.82 -13.20
CA GLU A 8 63.18 2.73 -11.78
C GLU A 8 63.29 4.10 -11.07
N GLU A 9 64.27 4.94 -11.46
CA GLU A 9 64.45 6.30 -10.95
C GLU A 9 63.24 7.19 -11.32
N ILE A 10 62.76 7.14 -12.56
CA ILE A 10 61.56 7.88 -12.99
C ILE A 10 60.35 7.41 -12.20
N CYS A 11 60.06 6.10 -12.15
CA CYS A 11 58.92 5.55 -11.43
C CYS A 11 58.91 5.98 -9.96
N ASN A 12 60.07 5.92 -9.28
CA ASN A 12 60.19 6.35 -7.89
C ASN A 12 59.84 7.84 -7.71
N LYS A 13 60.27 8.70 -8.64
CA LYS A 13 59.96 10.15 -8.60
C LYS A 13 58.46 10.41 -8.64
N TYR A 14 57.66 9.56 -9.29
CA TYR A 14 56.21 9.72 -9.43
C TYR A 14 55.42 8.79 -8.49
N GLY A 15 56.11 8.03 -7.60
CA GLY A 15 55.48 7.12 -6.66
C GLY A 15 54.85 5.87 -7.30
N VAL A 16 55.30 5.51 -8.50
CA VAL A 16 54.80 4.35 -9.29
C VAL A 16 55.70 3.15 -9.05
N ASP A 17 55.13 1.97 -8.79
CA ASP A 17 55.91 0.73 -8.60
C ASP A 17 56.40 0.18 -9.95
N SER A 18 57.72 0.40 -10.22
CA SER A 18 58.35 -0.07 -11.44
C SER A 18 58.31 -1.59 -11.61
N LYS A 19 58.37 -2.36 -10.51
CA LYS A 19 58.31 -3.83 -10.55
C LYS A 19 56.92 -4.32 -10.99
N LYS A 20 55.87 -3.68 -10.55
CA LYS A 20 54.50 -3.98 -10.98
C LYS A 20 54.30 -3.62 -12.47
N LEU A 21 54.77 -2.45 -12.92
CA LEU A 21 54.68 -2.05 -14.33
C LEU A 21 55.37 -3.06 -15.23
N ILE A 22 56.63 -3.48 -14.89
CA ILE A 22 57.40 -4.46 -15.65
C ILE A 22 56.71 -5.83 -15.63
N LYS A 23 56.19 -6.26 -14.49
CA LYS A 23 55.46 -7.51 -14.35
C LYS A 23 54.19 -7.53 -15.20
N ASN A 24 53.49 -6.41 -15.26
CA ASN A 24 52.25 -6.29 -16.02
C ASN A 24 52.49 -6.14 -17.54
N ASN A 25 53.67 -5.68 -17.94
CA ASN A 25 54.08 -5.63 -19.34
C ASN A 25 55.60 -5.52 -19.50
N GLU A 26 56.23 -6.64 -19.87
CA GLU A 26 57.71 -6.72 -20.02
C GLU A 26 58.26 -5.79 -21.12
N ASN A 27 57.41 -5.46 -22.11
CA ASN A 27 57.81 -4.59 -23.24
C ASN A 27 57.92 -3.09 -22.84
N VAL A 28 57.62 -2.71 -21.59
CA VAL A 28 57.64 -1.31 -21.15
C VAL A 28 59.06 -0.70 -21.28
N LEU A 29 60.09 -1.47 -21.03
CA LEU A 29 61.48 -1.04 -21.12
C LEU A 29 61.96 -0.88 -22.57
N GLU A 30 61.43 -1.67 -23.48
CA GLU A 30 61.84 -1.67 -24.90
C GLU A 30 61.15 -0.55 -25.70
N LYS A 31 59.88 -0.25 -25.39
CA LYS A 31 59.03 0.65 -26.20
C LYS A 31 58.99 2.09 -25.68
N ALA A 32 59.34 2.34 -24.43
CA ALA A 32 59.25 3.65 -23.83
C ALA A 32 60.52 4.48 -23.99
N ASP A 33 60.38 5.79 -24.20
CA ASP A 33 61.47 6.77 -24.23
C ASP A 33 61.51 7.60 -22.94
N TYR A 34 62.74 7.89 -22.43
CA TYR A 34 62.92 8.58 -21.14
C TYR A 34 62.17 9.90 -21.03
N ASN A 35 62.33 10.78 -22.02
CA ASN A 35 61.69 12.09 -21.99
C ASN A 35 60.16 11.96 -22.18
N SER A 36 59.71 11.04 -23.03
CA SER A 36 58.30 10.79 -23.25
C SER A 36 57.63 10.29 -21.99
N ILE A 37 58.20 9.36 -21.24
CA ILE A 37 57.64 8.86 -19.99
C ILE A 37 57.41 10.01 -18.97
N CYS A 38 58.43 10.87 -18.79
CA CYS A 38 58.31 11.98 -17.85
C CYS A 38 57.17 12.93 -18.21
N TYR A 39 57.03 13.31 -19.49
CA TYR A 39 55.93 14.18 -19.96
C TYR A 39 54.56 13.53 -19.82
N VAL A 40 54.47 12.23 -20.05
CA VAL A 40 53.23 11.47 -19.85
C VAL A 40 52.86 11.43 -18.39
N LEU A 41 53.78 11.10 -17.50
CA LEU A 41 53.53 11.02 -16.06
C LEU A 41 53.15 12.37 -15.48
N ASP A 42 53.84 13.48 -15.89
CA ASP A 42 53.45 14.83 -15.49
C ASP A 42 52.02 15.17 -15.94
N PHE A 43 51.66 14.88 -17.19
CA PHE A 43 50.28 15.11 -17.67
C PHE A 43 49.25 14.29 -16.90
N LEU A 44 49.50 13.01 -16.67
CA LEU A 44 48.59 12.13 -15.91
C LEU A 44 48.42 12.61 -14.46
N ARG A 45 49.51 13.01 -13.78
CA ARG A 45 49.46 13.51 -12.40
C ARG A 45 48.83 14.90 -12.31
N ASP A 46 49.31 15.86 -13.10
CA ASP A 46 49.03 17.27 -12.91
C ASP A 46 47.73 17.69 -13.60
N THR A 47 47.40 17.14 -14.76
CA THR A 47 46.21 17.47 -15.54
C THR A 47 45.05 16.52 -15.25
N LEU A 48 45.31 15.23 -15.28
CA LEU A 48 44.23 14.21 -15.12
C LEU A 48 44.05 13.72 -13.70
N LYS A 49 44.94 14.11 -12.77
CA LYS A 49 44.90 13.72 -11.33
C LYS A 49 44.86 12.21 -11.13
N VAL A 50 45.54 11.44 -11.99
CA VAL A 50 45.59 9.99 -11.96
C VAL A 50 46.54 9.52 -10.82
N THR A 51 46.08 8.53 -10.05
CA THR A 51 46.91 7.94 -8.98
C THR A 51 47.96 6.99 -9.54
N PRO A 52 49.09 6.80 -8.86
CA PRO A 52 50.16 5.84 -9.25
C PRO A 52 49.62 4.42 -9.48
N ASN A 53 48.74 3.93 -8.63
CA ASN A 53 48.15 2.59 -8.73
C ASN A 53 47.37 2.38 -10.03
N ASN A 54 46.66 3.41 -10.53
CA ASN A 54 45.97 3.33 -11.79
C ASN A 54 46.91 3.30 -13.00
N ILE A 55 48.06 3.99 -12.92
CA ILE A 55 49.10 3.94 -13.95
C ILE A 55 49.72 2.54 -14.03
N GLU A 56 49.95 1.91 -12.88
CA GLU A 56 50.51 0.55 -12.76
C GLU A 56 49.62 -0.51 -13.45
N LYS A 57 48.34 -0.28 -13.50
CA LYS A 57 47.36 -1.16 -14.17
C LYS A 57 47.32 -0.97 -15.70
N CYS A 58 47.76 0.19 -16.21
CA CYS A 58 47.71 0.52 -17.65
C CYS A 58 49.10 0.95 -18.18
N PRO A 59 50.10 0.05 -18.16
CA PRO A 59 51.48 0.40 -18.60
C PRO A 59 51.57 0.82 -20.08
N SER A 60 50.63 0.43 -20.91
CA SER A 60 50.58 0.79 -22.35
C SER A 60 50.50 2.29 -22.61
N ILE A 61 50.01 3.08 -21.67
CA ILE A 61 49.93 4.55 -21.81
C ILE A 61 51.34 5.18 -21.91
N LEU A 62 52.34 4.53 -21.37
CA LEU A 62 53.72 5.01 -21.40
C LEU A 62 54.42 4.78 -22.74
N TYR A 63 53.78 4.09 -23.70
CA TYR A 63 54.32 3.83 -25.04
C TYR A 63 54.01 4.94 -26.04
N LEU A 64 52.93 5.67 -25.79
CA LEU A 64 52.51 6.76 -26.71
C LEU A 64 53.29 8.05 -26.43
N LYS A 65 53.48 8.81 -27.48
CA LYS A 65 53.94 10.18 -27.36
C LYS A 65 52.89 11.02 -26.64
N ILE A 66 53.31 11.99 -25.84
CA ILE A 66 52.42 12.87 -25.09
C ILE A 66 51.41 13.62 -25.98
N GLU A 67 51.81 13.93 -27.22
CA GLU A 67 50.98 14.60 -28.22
C GLU A 67 49.72 13.75 -28.56
N ALA A 68 49.92 12.45 -28.76
CA ALA A 68 48.81 11.52 -29.06
C ALA A 68 47.84 11.38 -27.88
N ILE A 69 48.35 11.32 -26.66
CA ILE A 69 47.52 11.27 -25.44
C ILE A 69 46.70 12.57 -25.27
N LYS A 70 47.33 13.74 -25.50
CA LYS A 70 46.65 15.02 -25.47
C LYS A 70 45.60 15.17 -26.56
N GLU A 71 45.88 14.66 -27.77
CA GLU A 71 44.91 14.62 -28.87
C GLU A 71 43.67 13.75 -28.52
N ASN A 72 43.91 12.56 -27.98
CA ASN A 72 42.83 11.67 -27.53
C ASN A 72 42.02 12.32 -26.41
N TRP A 73 42.69 12.94 -25.42
CA TRP A 73 41.99 13.64 -24.34
C TRP A 73 41.14 14.80 -24.84
N LYS A 74 41.66 15.61 -25.78
CA LYS A 74 40.93 16.70 -26.43
C LYS A 74 39.69 16.15 -27.16
N PHE A 75 39.88 15.07 -27.93
CA PHE A 75 38.80 14.43 -28.69
C PHE A 75 37.68 13.89 -27.76
N LEU A 76 38.02 13.22 -26.67
CA LEU A 76 37.04 12.73 -25.70
C LEU A 76 36.22 13.86 -25.09
N ASN A 77 36.85 14.96 -24.70
CA ASN A 77 36.17 16.13 -24.15
C ASN A 77 35.26 16.83 -25.18
N GLU A 78 35.71 17.00 -26.41
CA GLU A 78 34.91 17.60 -27.50
C GLU A 78 33.66 16.77 -27.80
N LYS A 79 33.76 15.45 -27.74
CA LYS A 79 32.65 14.53 -27.97
C LYS A 79 31.81 14.29 -26.70
N LYS A 80 32.20 14.84 -25.56
CA LYS A 80 31.56 14.64 -24.21
C LYS A 80 31.49 13.16 -23.83
N ILE A 81 32.55 12.41 -24.08
CA ILE A 81 32.64 10.98 -23.74
C ILE A 81 33.27 10.86 -22.34
N ASN A 82 32.50 10.34 -21.41
CA ASN A 82 32.96 10.01 -20.07
C ASN A 82 33.30 8.52 -20.00
N ALA A 83 34.55 8.16 -19.69
CA ALA A 83 34.92 6.80 -19.41
C ALA A 83 34.26 6.35 -18.07
N ARG A 84 33.88 5.08 -17.99
CA ARG A 84 33.23 4.49 -16.82
C ARG A 84 34.08 4.64 -15.54
N ASP A 85 35.39 4.52 -15.69
CA ASP A 85 36.39 4.62 -14.61
C ASP A 85 37.73 5.11 -15.16
N VAL A 86 38.65 5.46 -14.24
CA VAL A 86 39.96 5.99 -14.58
C VAL A 86 40.79 4.98 -15.39
N GLU A 87 40.69 3.69 -15.09
CA GLU A 87 41.45 2.63 -15.78
C GLU A 87 40.96 2.52 -17.25
N THR A 88 39.67 2.51 -17.47
CA THR A 88 39.09 2.55 -18.84
C THR A 88 39.51 3.81 -19.59
N CYS A 89 39.53 4.97 -18.93
CA CYS A 89 39.98 6.23 -19.52
C CYS A 89 41.45 6.12 -19.98
N LEU A 90 42.34 5.65 -19.14
CA LEU A 90 43.77 5.46 -19.48
C LEU A 90 43.94 4.51 -20.65
N HIS A 91 43.21 3.45 -20.69
CA HIS A 91 43.23 2.51 -21.79
C HIS A 91 42.73 3.11 -23.12
N ILE A 92 41.69 3.96 -23.11
CA ILE A 92 41.25 4.68 -24.30
C ILE A 92 42.30 5.69 -24.74
N LEU A 93 42.89 6.43 -23.80
CA LEU A 93 43.95 7.38 -24.06
C LEU A 93 45.21 6.73 -24.63
N SER A 94 45.46 5.43 -24.34
CA SER A 94 46.55 4.65 -24.88
C SER A 94 46.29 4.06 -26.30
N THR A 95 45.21 4.44 -26.94
CA THR A 95 44.86 4.03 -28.33
C THR A 95 45.46 5.02 -29.33
N GLU A 96 45.84 4.55 -30.51
CA GLU A 96 46.30 5.44 -31.58
C GLU A 96 45.17 6.41 -31.99
N PRO A 97 45.44 7.74 -32.15
CA PRO A 97 44.41 8.74 -32.37
C PRO A 97 43.51 8.49 -33.60
N ASP A 98 44.10 8.03 -34.71
CA ASP A 98 43.35 7.74 -35.92
C ASP A 98 42.42 6.54 -35.76
N GLN A 99 42.87 5.50 -35.04
CA GLN A 99 42.00 4.35 -34.69
C GLN A 99 40.84 4.77 -33.80
N LEU A 100 41.14 5.56 -32.76
CA LEU A 100 40.10 6.06 -31.84
C LEU A 100 39.00 6.82 -32.60
N LYS A 101 39.38 7.73 -33.49
CA LYS A 101 38.43 8.51 -34.29
C LYS A 101 37.61 7.65 -35.24
N LYS A 102 38.24 6.74 -35.97
CA LYS A 102 37.56 5.80 -36.89
C LYS A 102 36.54 4.93 -36.15
N THR A 103 36.93 4.38 -34.99
CA THR A 103 36.03 3.56 -34.19
C THR A 103 34.86 4.38 -33.65
N TYR A 104 35.11 5.61 -33.21
CA TYR A 104 34.04 6.52 -32.77
C TYR A 104 33.06 6.79 -33.89
N GLU A 105 33.54 7.16 -35.09
CA GLU A 105 32.69 7.44 -36.25
C GLU A 105 31.83 6.24 -36.63
N TYR A 106 32.42 5.03 -36.63
CA TYR A 106 31.72 3.81 -36.97
C TYR A 106 30.62 3.45 -35.94
N VAL A 107 30.93 3.55 -34.66
CA VAL A 107 29.99 3.16 -33.60
C VAL A 107 28.95 4.25 -33.31
N SER A 108 29.27 5.55 -33.48
CA SER A 108 28.33 6.65 -33.26
C SER A 108 27.27 6.83 -34.34
N ASP A 109 27.37 6.15 -35.48
CA ASP A 109 26.38 6.16 -36.53
C ASP A 109 25.04 5.59 -36.00
N GLU A 110 23.98 6.40 -36.01
CA GLU A 110 22.65 6.03 -35.49
C GLU A 110 22.01 4.86 -36.29
N ASN A 111 22.40 4.65 -37.54
CA ASN A 111 21.95 3.51 -38.34
C ASN A 111 22.62 2.19 -37.93
N ARG A 112 23.73 2.24 -37.20
CA ARG A 112 24.50 1.07 -36.74
C ARG A 112 24.25 0.82 -35.25
N TYR A 113 24.88 1.63 -34.38
CA TYR A 113 24.80 1.48 -32.95
C TYR A 113 24.24 2.74 -32.25
N GLY A 114 24.74 3.91 -32.66
CA GLY A 114 24.37 5.18 -32.09
C GLY A 114 25.25 5.62 -30.89
N LYS A 115 25.25 6.92 -30.66
CA LYS A 115 26.07 7.56 -29.61
C LYS A 115 25.81 7.01 -28.20
N LYS A 116 24.59 6.59 -27.92
CA LYS A 116 24.18 6.02 -26.62
C LYS A 116 25.02 4.79 -26.23
N TYR A 117 25.41 3.94 -27.20
CA TYR A 117 26.26 2.79 -26.90
C TYR A 117 27.68 3.16 -26.47
N ILE A 118 28.24 4.25 -27.05
CA ILE A 118 29.55 4.74 -26.60
C ILE A 118 29.50 5.26 -25.17
N GLU A 119 28.41 5.91 -24.78
CA GLU A 119 28.20 6.38 -23.40
C GLU A 119 28.12 5.21 -22.40
N GLN A 120 27.54 4.09 -22.82
CA GLN A 120 27.43 2.87 -22.00
C GLN A 120 28.70 2.01 -21.99
N ILE A 121 29.36 1.86 -23.13
CA ILE A 121 30.49 0.94 -23.34
C ILE A 121 31.66 1.69 -23.97
N SER A 122 32.18 2.71 -23.31
CA SER A 122 33.29 3.56 -23.83
C SER A 122 34.56 2.75 -24.16
N SER A 123 34.77 1.59 -23.55
CA SER A 123 35.89 0.69 -23.82
C SER A 123 35.95 0.18 -25.27
N ILE A 124 34.83 0.22 -26.02
CA ILE A 124 34.79 -0.18 -27.44
C ILE A 124 35.69 0.69 -28.32
N LEU A 125 35.94 1.93 -27.94
CA LEU A 125 36.78 2.86 -28.68
C LEU A 125 38.24 2.39 -28.83
N ARG A 126 38.64 1.35 -28.13
CA ARG A 126 39.95 0.70 -28.22
C ARG A 126 40.00 -0.36 -29.33
N VAL A 127 38.84 -0.78 -29.83
CA VAL A 127 38.75 -1.89 -30.78
C VAL A 127 38.81 -1.36 -32.20
N PRO A 128 39.71 -1.88 -33.06
CA PRO A 128 39.76 -1.50 -34.48
C PRO A 128 38.40 -1.78 -35.16
N VAL A 129 37.98 -0.89 -36.08
CA VAL A 129 36.73 -1.03 -36.83
C VAL A 129 36.69 -2.34 -37.61
N GLU A 130 37.81 -2.72 -38.22
CA GLU A 130 37.94 -3.96 -38.99
C GLU A 130 37.62 -5.19 -38.15
N ARG A 131 37.96 -5.14 -36.86
CA ARG A 131 37.64 -6.22 -35.92
C ARG A 131 36.17 -6.28 -35.58
N ILE A 132 35.53 -5.13 -35.41
CA ILE A 132 34.09 -5.06 -35.17
C ILE A 132 33.34 -5.62 -36.39
N GLN A 133 33.72 -5.21 -37.58
CA GLN A 133 33.15 -5.68 -38.86
C GLN A 133 33.31 -7.20 -39.06
N GLU A 134 34.51 -7.75 -38.75
CA GLU A 134 34.76 -9.20 -38.81
C GLU A 134 33.78 -9.98 -37.90
N ILE A 135 33.53 -9.48 -36.68
CA ILE A 135 32.62 -10.11 -35.72
C ILE A 135 31.16 -10.01 -36.25
N GLU A 136 30.73 -8.84 -36.75
CA GLU A 136 29.42 -8.63 -37.34
C GLU A 136 29.12 -9.59 -38.48
N GLU A 137 30.10 -9.76 -39.40
CA GLU A 137 29.96 -10.63 -40.57
C GLU A 137 29.92 -12.12 -40.22
N ARG A 138 30.75 -12.53 -39.25
CA ARG A 138 30.94 -13.94 -38.92
C ARG A 138 30.03 -14.45 -37.82
N CYS A 139 29.48 -13.56 -36.98
CA CYS A 139 28.60 -13.88 -35.86
C CYS A 139 27.32 -13.01 -35.85
N PRO A 140 26.45 -13.15 -36.89
CA PRO A 140 25.27 -12.29 -37.06
C PRO A 140 24.17 -12.49 -35.99
N GLU A 141 24.22 -13.56 -35.19
CA GLU A 141 23.28 -13.87 -34.11
C GLU A 141 23.56 -13.05 -32.84
N LEU A 142 24.75 -12.43 -32.73
CA LEU A 142 25.13 -11.64 -31.54
C LEU A 142 24.34 -10.35 -31.47
N THR A 143 23.92 -9.99 -30.24
CA THR A 143 23.33 -8.67 -30.00
C THR A 143 24.38 -7.56 -30.16
N LYS A 144 23.92 -6.35 -30.43
CA LYS A 144 24.80 -5.16 -30.53
C LYS A 144 25.64 -4.95 -29.27
N GLU A 145 25.03 -5.15 -28.10
CA GLU A 145 25.70 -5.08 -26.81
C GLU A 145 26.84 -6.09 -26.69
N ASN A 146 26.64 -7.32 -27.16
CA ASN A 146 27.64 -8.37 -27.13
C ASN A 146 28.80 -8.07 -28.05
N ILE A 147 28.53 -7.66 -29.29
CA ILE A 147 29.57 -7.29 -30.28
C ILE A 147 30.48 -6.18 -29.72
N LEU A 148 29.92 -5.19 -29.06
CA LEU A 148 30.65 -4.08 -28.47
C LEU A 148 31.36 -4.42 -27.14
N SER A 149 31.16 -5.63 -26.58
CA SER A 149 31.86 -6.06 -25.38
C SER A 149 33.37 -6.20 -25.61
N ALA A 150 34.16 -5.61 -24.71
CA ALA A 150 35.63 -5.73 -24.75
C ALA A 150 36.13 -7.18 -24.59
N ALA A 151 35.31 -8.07 -24.02
CA ALA A 151 35.64 -9.50 -23.89
C ALA A 151 35.63 -10.22 -25.25
N ILE A 152 34.63 -9.91 -26.09
CA ILE A 152 34.53 -10.49 -27.47
C ILE A 152 35.67 -10.03 -28.37
N SER A 153 36.04 -8.76 -28.30
CA SER A 153 37.09 -8.18 -29.16
C SER A 153 38.45 -8.89 -29.06
N ARG A 154 38.72 -9.58 -27.95
CA ARG A 154 39.98 -10.28 -27.66
C ARG A 154 39.97 -11.76 -28.06
N LYS A 155 38.79 -12.33 -28.40
CA LYS A 155 38.65 -13.75 -28.69
C LYS A 155 38.70 -14.02 -30.18
N ASP A 156 39.18 -15.20 -30.56
CA ASP A 156 39.09 -15.70 -31.93
C ASP A 156 37.60 -15.87 -32.32
N VAL A 157 37.27 -15.59 -33.58
CA VAL A 157 35.87 -15.65 -34.06
C VAL A 157 35.32 -17.08 -34.02
N ASP A 158 36.18 -18.08 -34.28
CA ASP A 158 35.75 -19.48 -34.24
C ASP A 158 35.46 -19.90 -32.78
N GLU A 159 36.18 -19.33 -31.79
CA GLU A 159 35.90 -19.56 -30.41
C GLU A 159 34.60 -18.83 -29.96
N ILE A 160 34.34 -17.64 -30.49
CA ILE A 160 33.05 -16.93 -30.26
C ILE A 160 31.88 -17.81 -30.70
N LYS A 161 31.96 -18.40 -31.93
CA LYS A 161 30.92 -19.32 -32.45
C LYS A 161 30.73 -20.56 -31.56
N LYS A 162 31.82 -21.15 -31.06
CA LYS A 162 31.72 -22.28 -30.16
C LYS A 162 31.04 -21.90 -28.85
N ILE A 163 31.32 -20.71 -28.33
CA ILE A 163 30.69 -20.18 -27.11
C ILE A 163 29.21 -19.98 -27.36
N GLU A 164 28.80 -19.35 -28.47
CA GLU A 164 27.39 -19.18 -28.84
C GLU A 164 26.65 -20.51 -28.90
N GLN A 165 27.27 -21.52 -29.55
CA GLN A 165 26.66 -22.84 -29.64
C GLN A 165 26.48 -23.50 -28.28
N VAL A 166 27.48 -23.41 -27.38
CA VAL A 166 27.39 -23.96 -26.04
C VAL A 166 26.31 -23.25 -25.21
N CYS A 167 26.19 -21.94 -25.35
CA CYS A 167 25.12 -21.20 -24.68
C CYS A 167 23.74 -21.61 -25.18
N LYS A 168 23.57 -21.74 -26.50
CA LYS A 168 22.33 -22.20 -27.13
C LYS A 168 21.93 -23.61 -26.67
N ASP A 169 22.88 -24.55 -26.67
CA ASP A 169 22.65 -25.94 -26.24
C ASP A 169 22.24 -26.07 -24.76
N ASN A 170 22.55 -25.08 -23.94
CA ASN A 170 22.25 -25.07 -22.51
C ASN A 170 21.22 -24.01 -22.07
N GLU A 171 20.54 -23.36 -23.01
CA GLU A 171 19.54 -22.32 -22.78
C GLU A 171 20.07 -21.13 -21.94
N ILE A 172 21.34 -20.78 -22.14
CA ILE A 172 22.02 -19.69 -21.43
C ILE A 172 21.92 -18.43 -22.26
N GLU A 173 21.52 -17.33 -21.66
CA GLU A 173 21.56 -16.02 -22.29
C GLU A 173 23.01 -15.61 -22.56
N VAL A 174 23.29 -15.28 -23.81
CA VAL A 174 24.63 -14.84 -24.23
C VAL A 174 24.87 -13.42 -23.74
N THR A 175 25.61 -13.29 -22.64
CA THR A 175 26.00 -12.01 -22.05
C THR A 175 27.50 -11.77 -22.20
N GLY A 176 27.95 -10.51 -22.06
CA GLY A 176 29.37 -10.17 -22.18
C GLY A 176 30.29 -10.95 -21.22
N SER A 177 29.81 -11.39 -20.08
CA SER A 177 30.60 -12.17 -19.09
C SER A 177 30.93 -13.57 -19.56
N VAL A 178 30.10 -14.19 -20.38
CA VAL A 178 30.33 -15.54 -20.96
C VAL A 178 31.64 -15.56 -21.76
N PHE A 179 31.94 -14.46 -22.48
CA PHE A 179 33.14 -14.34 -23.29
C PHE A 179 34.44 -14.17 -22.50
N ASN A 180 34.38 -14.11 -21.17
CA ASN A 180 35.59 -14.22 -20.33
C ASN A 180 36.12 -15.66 -20.26
N ARG A 181 35.34 -16.64 -20.72
CA ARG A 181 35.65 -18.08 -20.68
C ARG A 181 35.77 -18.68 -22.08
N THR A 182 36.44 -19.81 -22.18
CA THR A 182 36.42 -20.66 -23.40
C THR A 182 35.15 -21.50 -23.42
N ALA A 183 34.78 -22.02 -24.59
CA ALA A 183 33.64 -22.91 -24.71
C ALA A 183 33.74 -24.16 -23.85
N ALA A 184 34.95 -24.70 -23.63
CA ALA A 184 35.19 -25.84 -22.76
C ALA A 184 34.93 -25.47 -21.28
N GLU A 185 35.50 -24.36 -20.79
CA GLU A 185 35.26 -23.88 -19.42
C GLU A 185 33.79 -23.60 -19.16
N ILE A 186 33.05 -23.04 -20.14
CA ILE A 186 31.62 -22.81 -20.00
C ILE A 186 30.86 -24.13 -19.78
N LYS A 187 31.18 -25.17 -20.52
CA LYS A 187 30.58 -26.50 -20.30
C LYS A 187 30.82 -27.03 -18.89
N GLU A 188 32.06 -26.97 -18.40
CA GLU A 188 32.43 -27.38 -17.04
C GLU A 188 31.66 -26.57 -15.97
N ILE A 189 31.55 -25.26 -16.16
CA ILE A 189 30.81 -24.37 -15.25
C ILE A 189 29.32 -24.73 -15.21
N VAL A 190 28.71 -24.94 -16.39
CA VAL A 190 27.30 -25.27 -16.51
C VAL A 190 27.00 -26.64 -15.87
N GLU A 191 27.83 -27.65 -16.13
CA GLU A 191 27.69 -28.95 -15.48
C GLU A 191 27.81 -28.84 -13.96
N GLY A 192 28.82 -28.10 -13.48
CA GLY A 192 29.02 -27.85 -12.05
C GLY A 192 27.86 -27.13 -11.38
N CYS A 193 27.23 -26.14 -12.06
CA CYS A 193 26.05 -25.44 -11.57
C CYS A 193 24.82 -26.37 -11.54
N LYS A 194 24.58 -27.15 -12.61
CA LYS A 194 23.45 -28.12 -12.68
C LYS A 194 23.54 -29.16 -11.58
N GLU A 195 24.73 -29.74 -11.32
CA GLU A 195 24.95 -30.70 -10.23
C GLU A 195 24.61 -30.16 -8.85
N LYS A 196 24.73 -28.86 -8.64
CA LYS A 196 24.49 -28.19 -7.36
C LYS A 196 23.11 -27.51 -7.27
N GLY A 197 22.30 -27.56 -8.32
CA GLY A 197 21.00 -26.88 -8.40
C GLY A 197 21.10 -25.35 -8.43
N ILE A 198 22.18 -24.82 -9.05
CA ILE A 198 22.44 -23.38 -9.13
C ILE A 198 21.97 -22.88 -10.49
N GLU A 199 21.26 -21.77 -10.50
CA GLU A 199 20.89 -21.06 -11.73
C GLU A 199 22.14 -20.49 -12.42
N VAL A 200 22.29 -20.79 -13.71
CA VAL A 200 23.45 -20.31 -14.48
C VAL A 200 23.19 -18.87 -14.91
N THR A 201 23.67 -17.94 -14.11
CA THR A 201 23.62 -16.50 -14.38
C THR A 201 24.97 -15.96 -14.89
N GLY A 202 24.98 -14.78 -15.50
CA GLY A 202 26.21 -14.16 -16.02
C GLY A 202 27.37 -14.05 -15.01
N SER A 203 27.07 -13.97 -13.72
CA SER A 203 28.08 -13.82 -12.67
C SER A 203 28.91 -15.09 -12.42
N VAL A 204 28.39 -16.29 -12.68
CA VAL A 204 29.15 -17.55 -12.49
C VAL A 204 30.36 -17.61 -13.40
N PHE A 205 30.33 -16.96 -14.57
CA PHE A 205 31.43 -16.94 -15.53
C PHE A 205 32.64 -16.10 -15.12
N TYR A 206 32.56 -15.40 -13.98
CA TYR A 206 33.76 -14.79 -13.36
C TYR A 206 34.61 -15.81 -12.61
N ARG A 207 34.09 -17.03 -12.36
CA ARG A 207 34.73 -18.11 -11.60
C ARG A 207 34.94 -19.36 -12.44
N THR A 208 35.95 -20.14 -12.07
CA THR A 208 36.16 -21.50 -12.60
C THR A 208 35.18 -22.47 -11.96
N ALA A 209 34.96 -23.62 -12.57
CA ALA A 209 34.10 -24.67 -12.01
C ALA A 209 34.54 -25.12 -10.59
N THR A 210 35.84 -25.16 -10.33
CA THR A 210 36.42 -25.49 -9.01
C THR A 210 36.09 -24.41 -7.98
N GLU A 211 36.31 -23.12 -8.29
CA GLU A 211 35.99 -22.01 -7.40
C GLU A 211 34.46 -21.95 -7.10
N ILE A 212 33.62 -22.26 -8.07
CA ILE A 212 32.15 -22.33 -7.87
C ILE A 212 31.82 -23.41 -6.82
N LYS A 213 32.43 -24.60 -6.94
CA LYS A 213 32.21 -25.68 -5.96
C LYS A 213 32.61 -25.23 -4.55
N GLU A 214 33.79 -24.60 -4.39
CA GLU A 214 34.26 -24.08 -3.10
C GLU A 214 33.33 -23.00 -2.53
N ILE A 215 32.87 -22.05 -3.37
CA ILE A 215 31.96 -20.98 -2.96
C ILE A 215 30.63 -21.58 -2.47
N VAL A 216 30.07 -22.55 -3.19
CA VAL A 216 28.81 -23.20 -2.82
C VAL A 216 28.93 -23.95 -1.50
N GLU A 217 30.05 -24.64 -1.26
CA GLU A 217 30.30 -25.32 0.02
C GLU A 217 30.34 -24.33 1.18
N VAL A 218 31.04 -23.21 1.01
CA VAL A 218 31.08 -22.13 2.02
C VAL A 218 29.72 -21.52 2.26
N CYS A 219 28.94 -21.24 1.21
CA CYS A 219 27.59 -20.70 1.37
C CYS A 219 26.69 -21.67 2.15
N LYS A 220 26.74 -22.98 1.83
CA LYS A 220 25.99 -24.01 2.58
C LYS A 220 26.46 -24.11 4.05
N GLU A 221 27.75 -24.11 4.30
CA GLU A 221 28.33 -24.14 5.67
C GLU A 221 27.84 -22.94 6.51
N LYS A 222 27.73 -21.77 5.91
CA LYS A 222 27.36 -20.53 6.58
C LYS A 222 25.87 -20.21 6.55
N GLY A 223 25.02 -21.06 5.92
CA GLY A 223 23.59 -20.84 5.77
C GLY A 223 23.22 -19.65 4.88
N ILE A 224 24.05 -19.38 3.86
CA ILE A 224 23.86 -18.26 2.90
C ILE A 224 23.21 -18.80 1.65
N GLU A 225 22.23 -18.07 1.13
CA GLU A 225 21.65 -18.37 -0.17
C GLU A 225 22.65 -18.13 -1.29
N VAL A 226 22.81 -19.11 -2.18
CA VAL A 226 23.73 -19.01 -3.34
C VAL A 226 23.09 -18.15 -4.42
N THR A 227 23.31 -16.85 -4.35
CA THR A 227 22.86 -15.87 -5.35
C THR A 227 24.02 -15.44 -6.27
N GLY A 228 23.68 -14.82 -7.42
CA GLY A 228 24.70 -14.35 -8.37
C GLY A 228 25.77 -13.45 -7.77
N SER A 229 25.47 -12.70 -6.72
CA SER A 229 26.41 -11.76 -6.10
C SER A 229 27.59 -12.44 -5.38
N VAL A 230 27.43 -13.67 -4.85
CA VAL A 230 28.51 -14.37 -4.16
C VAL A 230 29.68 -14.71 -5.10
N PHE A 231 29.41 -14.89 -6.40
CA PHE A 231 30.42 -15.21 -7.39
C PHE A 231 31.37 -14.05 -7.74
N TYR A 232 31.12 -12.86 -7.23
CA TYR A 232 32.11 -11.76 -7.30
C TYR A 232 33.24 -11.93 -6.27
N ARG A 233 33.10 -12.86 -5.31
CA ARG A 233 34.05 -13.11 -4.21
C ARG A 233 34.61 -14.53 -4.25
N THR A 234 35.82 -14.71 -3.75
CA THR A 234 36.38 -16.04 -3.48
C THR A 234 35.76 -16.64 -2.23
N ALA A 235 35.87 -17.94 -2.06
CA ALA A 235 35.36 -18.64 -0.87
C ALA A 235 35.99 -18.09 0.45
N ALA A 236 37.23 -17.68 0.43
CA ALA A 236 37.91 -17.06 1.58
C ALA A 236 37.32 -15.68 1.92
N GLU A 237 37.13 -14.82 0.91
CA GLU A 237 36.50 -13.49 1.09
C GLU A 237 35.09 -13.61 1.61
N ILE A 238 34.33 -14.60 1.14
CA ILE A 238 32.95 -14.85 1.63
C ILE A 238 32.97 -15.16 3.12
N LYS A 239 33.89 -16.03 3.58
CA LYS A 239 34.04 -16.34 5.02
C LYS A 239 34.29 -15.08 5.83
N GLU A 240 35.25 -14.23 5.40
CA GLU A 240 35.54 -12.97 6.08
C GLU A 240 34.35 -12.00 6.11
N ILE A 241 33.64 -11.86 4.97
CA ILE A 241 32.46 -11.00 4.86
C ILE A 241 31.37 -11.46 5.82
N VAL A 242 31.09 -12.77 5.87
CA VAL A 242 30.08 -13.34 6.77
C VAL A 242 30.40 -13.12 8.23
N GLU A 243 31.67 -13.25 8.61
CA GLU A 243 32.11 -12.97 9.97
C GLU A 243 31.84 -11.51 10.35
N VAL A 244 32.24 -10.56 9.49
CA VAL A 244 31.99 -9.13 9.69
C VAL A 244 30.50 -8.81 9.75
N CYS A 245 29.70 -9.42 8.90
CA CYS A 245 28.24 -9.24 8.94
C CYS A 245 27.65 -9.73 10.27
N LYS A 246 28.06 -10.92 10.73
CA LYS A 246 27.60 -11.50 11.99
C LYS A 246 27.99 -10.65 13.20
N GLU A 247 29.24 -10.15 13.26
CA GLU A 247 29.72 -9.25 14.32
C GLU A 247 28.91 -7.96 14.42
N ASN A 248 28.32 -7.50 13.32
CA ASN A 248 27.58 -6.24 13.25
C ASN A 248 26.04 -6.42 13.18
N GLY A 249 25.54 -7.65 13.29
CA GLY A 249 24.09 -7.95 13.21
C GLY A 249 23.49 -7.68 11.83
N ILE A 250 24.31 -7.84 10.76
CA ILE A 250 23.89 -7.61 9.37
C ILE A 250 23.65 -8.96 8.70
N GLU A 251 22.60 -9.06 7.94
CA GLU A 251 22.34 -10.24 7.12
C GLU A 251 23.29 -10.28 5.91
N ALA A 252 24.04 -11.38 5.77
CA ALA A 252 25.01 -11.55 4.68
C ALA A 252 24.28 -11.94 3.37
N THR A 253 23.62 -10.97 2.73
CA THR A 253 22.82 -11.15 1.50
C THR A 253 23.21 -10.18 0.40
N GLY A 254 22.95 -10.55 -0.84
CA GLY A 254 22.96 -9.70 -2.03
C GLY A 254 24.09 -8.68 -2.14
N ASN A 255 23.81 -7.40 -1.91
CA ASN A 255 24.74 -6.29 -2.18
C ASN A 255 25.98 -6.27 -1.29
N VAL A 256 25.97 -6.96 -0.14
CA VAL A 256 27.10 -7.05 0.76
C VAL A 256 28.33 -7.66 0.04
N PHE A 257 28.09 -8.64 -0.84
CA PHE A 257 29.15 -9.31 -1.59
C PHE A 257 29.80 -8.46 -2.71
N TYR A 258 29.29 -7.26 -2.97
CA TYR A 258 30.00 -6.29 -3.83
C TYR A 258 31.14 -5.59 -3.09
N ARG A 259 31.25 -5.74 -1.75
CA ARG A 259 32.24 -5.08 -0.88
C ARG A 259 33.18 -6.09 -0.24
N THR A 260 34.41 -5.68 0.02
CA THR A 260 35.36 -6.43 0.85
C THR A 260 34.95 -6.32 2.34
N ALA A 261 35.42 -7.24 3.17
CA ALA A 261 35.20 -7.21 4.61
C ALA A 261 35.64 -5.88 5.26
N ALA A 262 36.75 -5.30 4.79
CA ALA A 262 37.24 -4.00 5.26
C ALA A 262 36.30 -2.84 4.89
N GLU A 263 35.83 -2.79 3.64
CA GLU A 263 34.87 -1.77 3.18
C GLU A 263 33.54 -1.89 3.95
N ILE A 264 33.10 -3.11 4.25
CA ILE A 264 31.88 -3.34 5.03
C ILE A 264 32.04 -2.74 6.43
N LYS A 265 33.16 -2.98 7.12
CA LYS A 265 33.45 -2.40 8.44
C LYS A 265 33.39 -0.87 8.39
N GLU A 266 34.05 -0.25 7.40
CA GLU A 266 34.04 1.20 7.22
C GLU A 266 32.63 1.76 6.95
N ILE A 267 31.85 1.11 6.09
CA ILE A 267 30.48 1.50 5.80
C ILE A 267 29.60 1.44 7.05
N VAL A 268 29.71 0.35 7.80
CA VAL A 268 28.93 0.15 9.04
C VAL A 268 29.27 1.21 10.09
N GLU A 269 30.53 1.55 10.23
CA GLU A 269 30.99 2.59 11.15
C GLU A 269 30.38 3.95 10.77
N VAL A 270 30.40 4.31 9.49
CA VAL A 270 29.77 5.53 8.98
C VAL A 270 28.26 5.53 9.20
N CYS A 271 27.58 4.42 8.95
CA CYS A 271 26.14 4.32 9.20
C CYS A 271 25.80 4.51 10.69
N LYS A 272 26.57 3.89 11.60
CA LYS A 272 26.42 4.06 13.04
C LYS A 272 26.66 5.52 13.46
N GLU A 273 27.75 6.15 12.96
CA GLU A 273 28.06 7.57 13.22
C GLU A 273 26.94 8.52 12.79
N LYS A 274 26.30 8.25 11.68
CA LYS A 274 25.27 9.10 11.10
C LYS A 274 23.84 8.74 11.54
N GLY A 275 23.65 7.68 12.34
CA GLY A 275 22.35 7.18 12.77
C GLY A 275 21.50 6.60 11.63
N ILE A 276 22.15 5.93 10.66
CA ILE A 276 21.49 5.33 9.49
C ILE A 276 21.36 3.83 9.73
N GLU A 277 20.20 3.28 9.41
CA GLU A 277 20.01 1.84 9.40
C GLU A 277 20.87 1.17 8.32
N VAL A 278 21.61 0.14 8.68
CA VAL A 278 22.46 -0.61 7.76
C VAL A 278 21.60 -1.58 6.94
N THR A 279 21.14 -1.12 5.79
CA THR A 279 20.38 -1.91 4.83
C THR A 279 21.23 -2.36 3.65
N GLY A 280 20.79 -3.37 2.89
CA GLY A 280 21.52 -3.87 1.72
C GLY A 280 21.88 -2.80 0.67
N SER A 281 21.12 -1.71 0.60
CA SER A 281 21.34 -0.64 -0.38
C SER A 281 22.56 0.23 -0.10
N VAL A 282 22.98 0.40 1.18
CA VAL A 282 24.17 1.20 1.53
C VAL A 282 25.44 0.59 0.95
N PHE A 283 25.50 -0.74 0.80
CA PHE A 283 26.66 -1.43 0.24
C PHE A 283 26.87 -1.21 -1.27
N ARG A 284 25.95 -0.50 -1.94
CA ARG A 284 26.17 -0.01 -3.31
C ARG A 284 27.11 1.19 -3.35
N ARG A 285 27.36 1.85 -2.20
CA ARG A 285 28.17 3.06 -2.06
C ARG A 285 29.41 2.82 -1.18
N THR A 286 30.46 3.58 -1.42
CA THR A 286 31.60 3.66 -0.52
C THR A 286 31.24 4.47 0.73
N ALA A 287 32.00 4.32 1.80
CA ALA A 287 31.83 5.09 3.03
C ALA A 287 31.88 6.62 2.79
N ALA A 288 32.76 7.07 1.88
CA ALA A 288 32.86 8.48 1.49
C ALA A 288 31.60 8.98 0.78
N GLU A 289 31.11 8.22 -0.21
CA GLU A 289 29.85 8.56 -0.92
C GLU A 289 28.66 8.60 0.04
N ILE A 290 28.58 7.67 1.01
CA ILE A 290 27.52 7.67 2.02
C ILE A 290 27.53 8.96 2.84
N LYS A 291 28.71 9.41 3.30
CA LYS A 291 28.86 10.68 4.02
C LYS A 291 28.32 11.85 3.19
N GLU A 292 28.72 11.94 1.92
CA GLU A 292 28.29 13.00 0.99
C GLU A 292 26.76 12.97 0.75
N ILE A 293 26.20 11.78 0.51
CA ILE A 293 24.76 11.59 0.32
C ILE A 293 23.98 12.06 1.55
N VAL A 294 24.41 11.67 2.74
CA VAL A 294 23.75 12.05 3.99
C VAL A 294 23.78 13.55 4.23
N GLU A 295 24.90 14.21 3.92
CA GLU A 295 25.00 15.68 4.01
C GLU A 295 24.02 16.37 3.06
N VAL A 296 23.91 15.90 1.83
CA VAL A 296 22.93 16.42 0.85
C VAL A 296 21.49 16.18 1.32
N CYS A 297 21.19 15.01 1.83
CA CYS A 297 19.84 14.73 2.35
C CYS A 297 19.48 15.66 3.52
N LYS A 298 20.39 15.88 4.47
CA LYS A 298 20.21 16.82 5.58
C LYS A 298 20.03 18.27 5.08
N GLU A 299 20.87 18.72 4.15
CA GLU A 299 20.77 20.07 3.55
C GLU A 299 19.41 20.30 2.88
N LYS A 300 18.88 19.29 2.22
CA LYS A 300 17.60 19.38 1.47
C LYS A 300 16.37 19.02 2.30
N GLY A 301 16.53 18.61 3.56
CA GLY A 301 15.44 18.18 4.44
C GLY A 301 14.78 16.85 4.01
N ILE A 302 15.58 15.92 3.48
CA ILE A 302 15.11 14.62 2.98
C ILE A 302 15.44 13.54 4.01
N GLU A 303 14.52 12.65 4.25
CA GLU A 303 14.77 11.46 5.07
C GLU A 303 15.76 10.51 4.38
N VAL A 304 16.79 10.07 5.10
CA VAL A 304 17.79 9.15 4.58
C VAL A 304 17.23 7.72 4.58
N THR A 305 16.59 7.34 3.49
CA THR A 305 16.06 5.99 3.26
C THR A 305 16.98 5.17 2.36
N GLY A 306 16.78 3.84 2.32
CA GLY A 306 17.59 2.95 1.49
C GLY A 306 17.66 3.32 0.00
N SER A 307 16.60 3.92 -0.54
CA SER A 307 16.53 4.29 -1.96
C SER A 307 17.44 5.45 -2.37
N VAL A 308 17.81 6.36 -1.45
CA VAL A 308 18.74 7.46 -1.78
C VAL A 308 20.12 6.94 -2.19
N PHE A 309 20.55 5.79 -1.65
CA PHE A 309 21.82 5.16 -1.99
C PHE A 309 21.86 4.54 -3.40
N LEU A 310 20.76 4.55 -4.12
CA LEU A 310 20.73 4.21 -5.55
C LEU A 310 21.31 5.34 -6.41
N ARG A 311 21.43 6.55 -5.86
CA ARG A 311 21.86 7.78 -6.54
C ARG A 311 23.12 8.36 -5.91
N THR A 312 23.91 9.07 -6.72
CA THR A 312 25.01 9.91 -6.23
C THR A 312 24.48 11.18 -5.58
N ALA A 313 25.27 11.83 -4.77
CA ALA A 313 24.90 13.12 -4.13
C ALA A 313 24.50 14.20 -5.16
N ALA A 314 25.17 14.25 -6.32
CA ALA A 314 24.85 15.16 -7.41
C ALA A 314 23.47 14.86 -8.03
N GLU A 315 23.20 13.60 -8.35
CA GLU A 315 21.90 13.17 -8.87
C GLU A 315 20.75 13.45 -7.87
N ILE A 316 20.99 13.26 -6.58
CA ILE A 316 19.99 13.58 -5.54
C ILE A 316 19.65 15.08 -5.57
N LYS A 317 20.63 15.96 -5.65
CA LYS A 317 20.40 17.41 -5.77
C LYS A 317 19.54 17.73 -6.99
N GLU A 318 19.86 17.19 -8.16
CA GLU A 318 19.13 17.38 -9.40
C GLU A 318 17.67 16.86 -9.31
N ILE A 319 17.48 15.67 -8.75
CA ILE A 319 16.15 15.06 -8.54
C ILE A 319 15.29 15.95 -7.63
N VAL A 320 15.86 16.40 -6.50
CA VAL A 320 15.13 17.25 -5.53
C VAL A 320 14.74 18.58 -6.13
N GLU A 321 15.61 19.21 -6.88
CA GLU A 321 15.29 20.46 -7.58
C GLU A 321 14.20 20.25 -8.62
N GLY A 322 14.29 19.19 -9.42
CA GLY A 322 13.27 18.83 -10.39
C GLY A 322 11.89 18.52 -9.76
N CYS A 323 11.86 17.85 -8.62
CA CYS A 323 10.63 17.59 -7.87
C CYS A 323 10.02 18.90 -7.31
N LYS A 324 10.84 19.78 -6.71
CA LYS A 324 10.39 21.07 -6.17
C LYS A 324 9.78 21.97 -7.25
N GLU A 325 10.43 22.07 -8.42
CA GLU A 325 9.92 22.84 -9.56
C GLU A 325 8.53 22.37 -10.03
N LYS A 326 8.21 21.11 -9.84
CA LYS A 326 6.95 20.50 -10.28
C LYS A 326 5.91 20.37 -9.15
N GLY A 327 6.24 20.77 -7.93
CA GLY A 327 5.37 20.62 -6.75
C GLY A 327 5.18 19.18 -6.31
N ILE A 328 6.18 18.30 -6.54
CA ILE A 328 6.15 16.88 -6.18
C ILE A 328 6.80 16.71 -4.82
N GLU A 329 6.16 15.94 -3.96
CA GLU A 329 6.75 15.54 -2.70
C GLU A 329 7.93 14.59 -2.92
N VAL A 330 9.08 14.88 -2.33
CA VAL A 330 10.29 14.07 -2.45
C VAL A 330 10.19 12.88 -1.50
N THR A 331 9.68 11.77 -2.01
CA THR A 331 9.61 10.48 -1.31
C THR A 331 10.70 9.53 -1.80
N GLY A 332 10.96 8.44 -1.05
CA GLY A 332 11.96 7.44 -1.42
C GLY A 332 11.83 6.89 -2.85
N SER A 333 10.62 6.84 -3.38
CA SER A 333 10.33 6.28 -4.71
C SER A 333 10.88 7.09 -5.88
N VAL A 334 11.03 8.41 -5.74
CA VAL A 334 11.58 9.26 -6.83
C VAL A 334 13.04 8.90 -7.14
N PHE A 335 13.79 8.36 -6.17
CA PHE A 335 15.19 7.98 -6.36
C PHE A 335 15.40 6.71 -7.21
N TYR A 336 14.33 6.02 -7.60
CA TYR A 336 14.40 4.97 -8.63
C TYR A 336 14.55 5.55 -10.05
N ARG A 337 14.32 6.87 -10.22
CA ARG A 337 14.32 7.57 -11.52
C ARG A 337 15.37 8.68 -11.56
N THR A 338 15.86 8.97 -12.77
CA THR A 338 16.66 10.18 -13.04
C THR A 338 15.76 11.42 -13.07
N ALA A 339 16.33 12.61 -12.91
CA ALA A 339 15.60 13.87 -12.99
C ALA A 339 14.84 14.03 -14.33
N THR A 340 15.44 13.56 -15.43
CA THR A 340 14.81 13.57 -16.76
C THR A 340 13.60 12.65 -16.83
N GLU A 341 13.74 11.40 -16.38
CA GLU A 341 12.63 10.44 -16.32
C GLU A 341 11.47 10.96 -15.44
N ILE A 342 11.78 11.61 -14.31
CA ILE A 342 10.76 12.22 -13.45
C ILE A 342 9.97 13.28 -14.21
N LYS A 343 10.65 14.18 -14.97
CA LYS A 343 9.99 15.19 -15.80
C LYS A 343 9.03 14.57 -16.81
N GLU A 344 9.45 13.51 -17.51
CA GLU A 344 8.62 12.76 -18.46
C GLU A 344 7.41 12.11 -17.79
N ILE A 345 7.62 11.45 -16.65
CA ILE A 345 6.55 10.79 -15.89
C ILE A 345 5.50 11.82 -15.44
N VAL A 346 5.94 12.96 -14.91
CA VAL A 346 5.02 14.02 -14.47
C VAL A 346 4.20 14.60 -15.61
N GLU A 347 4.79 14.73 -16.79
CA GLU A 347 4.09 15.19 -17.97
C GLU A 347 2.98 14.21 -18.37
N VAL A 348 3.30 12.90 -18.41
CA VAL A 348 2.33 11.83 -18.68
C VAL A 348 1.21 11.79 -17.61
N CYS A 349 1.55 11.99 -16.35
CA CYS A 349 0.55 12.04 -15.27
C CYS A 349 -0.41 13.21 -15.46
N LYS A 350 0.12 14.41 -15.77
CA LYS A 350 -0.70 15.61 -16.04
C LYS A 350 -1.65 15.43 -17.24
N GLU A 351 -1.14 14.89 -18.35
CA GLU A 351 -1.95 14.60 -19.55
C GLU A 351 -3.13 13.67 -19.25
N ASN A 352 -3.00 12.79 -18.28
CA ASN A 352 -4.00 11.77 -17.93
C ASN A 352 -4.78 12.09 -16.65
N GLY A 353 -4.58 13.24 -16.01
CA GLY A 353 -5.25 13.61 -14.76
C GLY A 353 -4.89 12.72 -13.57
N ILE A 354 -3.66 12.19 -13.55
CA ILE A 354 -3.15 11.29 -12.50
C ILE A 354 -2.25 12.10 -11.57
N GLU A 355 -2.37 11.88 -10.28
CA GLU A 355 -1.47 12.43 -9.30
C GLU A 355 -0.10 11.72 -9.36
N ALA A 356 0.97 12.46 -9.57
CA ALA A 356 2.33 11.93 -9.61
C ALA A 356 2.85 11.60 -8.20
N THR A 357 2.40 10.49 -7.65
CA THR A 357 2.75 9.99 -6.30
C THR A 357 3.65 8.75 -6.34
N GLY A 358 4.12 8.32 -5.17
CA GLY A 358 5.16 7.34 -4.97
C GLY A 358 5.21 6.12 -5.91
N THR A 359 4.12 5.38 -6.08
CA THR A 359 4.09 4.14 -6.87
C THR A 359 4.25 4.36 -8.38
N VAL A 360 3.86 5.53 -8.88
CA VAL A 360 3.99 5.89 -10.30
C VAL A 360 5.46 5.90 -10.71
N PHE A 361 6.37 6.39 -9.84
CA PHE A 361 7.80 6.43 -10.11
C PHE A 361 8.49 5.05 -10.16
N SER A 362 7.78 3.97 -9.82
CA SER A 362 8.29 2.62 -10.06
C SER A 362 8.24 2.22 -11.54
N ARG A 363 7.48 2.96 -12.38
CA ARG A 363 7.24 2.68 -13.80
C ARG A 363 7.88 3.72 -14.71
N LYS A 364 8.27 3.32 -15.93
CA LYS A 364 8.71 4.23 -16.99
C LYS A 364 7.51 4.96 -17.61
N SER A 365 7.73 6.11 -18.20
CA SER A 365 6.68 6.92 -18.86
C SER A 365 5.85 6.15 -19.89
N ALA A 366 6.48 5.27 -20.69
CA ALA A 366 5.80 4.41 -21.65
C ALA A 366 4.88 3.37 -20.97
N GLU A 367 5.38 2.69 -19.93
CA GLU A 367 4.59 1.72 -19.17
C GLU A 367 3.37 2.38 -18.48
N ILE A 368 3.53 3.62 -18.00
CA ILE A 368 2.42 4.39 -17.40
C ILE A 368 1.32 4.63 -18.46
N LYS A 369 1.69 5.03 -19.68
CA LYS A 369 0.73 5.23 -20.77
C LYS A 369 -0.06 3.95 -21.08
N GLU A 370 0.61 2.80 -21.19
CA GLU A 370 -0.02 1.50 -21.44
C GLU A 370 -0.98 1.11 -20.29
N ILE A 371 -0.55 1.28 -19.04
CA ILE A 371 -1.37 0.99 -17.86
C ILE A 371 -2.64 1.85 -17.86
N VAL A 372 -2.50 3.15 -18.12
CA VAL A 372 -3.62 4.10 -18.15
C VAL A 372 -4.61 3.76 -19.25
N GLU A 373 -4.13 3.39 -20.43
CA GLU A 373 -4.99 2.96 -21.55
C GLU A 373 -5.80 1.72 -21.16
N VAL A 374 -5.17 0.70 -20.60
CA VAL A 374 -5.86 -0.51 -20.12
C VAL A 374 -6.87 -0.21 -19.03
N CYS A 375 -6.55 0.69 -18.10
CA CYS A 375 -7.50 1.10 -17.06
C CYS A 375 -8.72 1.81 -17.66
N LYS A 376 -8.52 2.74 -18.59
CA LYS A 376 -9.61 3.45 -19.29
C LYS A 376 -10.51 2.49 -20.08
N GLU A 377 -9.93 1.56 -20.84
CA GLU A 377 -10.69 0.54 -21.60
C GLU A 377 -11.58 -0.33 -20.72
N ASN A 378 -11.19 -0.57 -19.47
CA ASN A 378 -11.89 -1.43 -18.52
C ASN A 378 -12.71 -0.68 -17.46
N GLY A 379 -12.79 0.66 -17.53
CA GLY A 379 -13.51 1.48 -16.56
C GLY A 379 -12.92 1.43 -15.14
N ILE A 380 -11.59 1.25 -15.03
CA ILE A 380 -10.88 1.16 -13.77
C ILE A 380 -10.36 2.54 -13.39
N GLU A 381 -10.57 2.95 -12.16
CA GLU A 381 -9.97 4.16 -11.62
C GLU A 381 -8.45 3.98 -11.50
N VAL A 382 -7.70 4.91 -12.09
CA VAL A 382 -6.23 4.87 -12.07
C VAL A 382 -5.72 5.33 -10.70
N THR A 383 -5.55 4.38 -9.79
CA THR A 383 -5.01 4.60 -8.44
C THR A 383 -3.59 4.07 -8.30
N GLY A 384 -2.88 4.45 -7.24
CA GLY A 384 -1.48 4.07 -7.02
C GLY A 384 -1.20 2.56 -7.15
N ASN A 385 -2.12 1.69 -6.73
CA ASN A 385 -1.90 0.24 -6.73
C ASN A 385 -1.86 -0.38 -8.14
N VAL A 386 -2.48 0.23 -9.16
CA VAL A 386 -2.42 -0.31 -10.53
C VAL A 386 -1.00 -0.26 -11.08
N PHE A 387 -0.18 0.71 -10.62
CA PHE A 387 1.23 0.83 -11.03
C PHE A 387 2.16 -0.21 -10.40
N LEU A 388 1.65 -1.05 -9.49
CA LEU A 388 2.37 -2.22 -9.01
C LEU A 388 2.36 -3.36 -10.05
N ARG A 389 1.51 -3.27 -11.07
CA ARG A 389 1.29 -4.28 -12.12
C ARG A 389 1.65 -3.74 -13.50
N THR A 390 2.03 -4.64 -14.39
CA THR A 390 2.17 -4.34 -15.83
C THR A 390 0.78 -4.27 -16.49
N ALA A 391 0.69 -3.66 -17.65
CA ALA A 391 -0.56 -3.60 -18.42
C ALA A 391 -1.14 -5.00 -18.74
N ALA A 392 -0.28 -5.99 -19.01
CA ALA A 392 -0.69 -7.38 -19.25
C ALA A 392 -1.28 -8.01 -17.99
N GLU A 393 -0.60 -7.90 -16.83
CA GLU A 393 -1.10 -8.40 -15.54
C GLU A 393 -2.45 -7.76 -15.17
N ILE A 394 -2.62 -6.46 -15.44
CA ILE A 394 -3.89 -5.77 -15.19
C ILE A 394 -5.02 -6.39 -16.02
N LYS A 395 -4.79 -6.68 -17.31
CA LYS A 395 -5.77 -7.36 -18.18
C LYS A 395 -6.18 -8.72 -17.62
N GLU A 396 -5.22 -9.54 -17.19
CA GLU A 396 -5.48 -10.84 -16.57
C GLU A 396 -6.28 -10.72 -15.26
N ILE A 397 -5.91 -9.77 -14.41
CA ILE A 397 -6.62 -9.51 -13.15
C ILE A 397 -8.06 -9.09 -13.43
N VAL A 398 -8.28 -8.21 -14.39
CA VAL A 398 -9.63 -7.73 -14.77
C VAL A 398 -10.50 -8.87 -15.30
N GLU A 399 -9.94 -9.77 -16.08
CA GLU A 399 -10.65 -10.94 -16.60
C GLU A 399 -11.09 -11.85 -15.44
N VAL A 400 -10.19 -12.17 -14.52
CA VAL A 400 -10.52 -12.95 -13.32
C VAL A 400 -11.57 -12.26 -12.45
N CYS A 401 -11.52 -10.95 -12.30
CA CYS A 401 -12.52 -10.19 -11.55
C CYS A 401 -13.89 -10.27 -12.23
N LYS A 402 -13.97 -10.10 -13.55
CA LYS A 402 -15.22 -10.24 -14.34
C LYS A 402 -15.83 -11.64 -14.21
N GLU A 403 -15.02 -12.69 -14.36
CA GLU A 403 -15.46 -14.09 -14.22
C GLU A 403 -16.05 -14.40 -12.84
N ASN A 404 -15.58 -13.74 -11.80
CA ASN A 404 -16.01 -13.98 -10.41
C ASN A 404 -16.98 -12.93 -9.84
N GLY A 405 -17.43 -11.97 -10.65
CA GLY A 405 -18.34 -10.90 -10.22
C GLY A 405 -17.73 -9.97 -9.16
N ILE A 406 -16.41 -9.75 -9.23
CA ILE A 406 -15.64 -8.89 -8.32
C ILE A 406 -15.37 -7.56 -9.03
N GLU A 407 -15.54 -6.47 -8.32
CA GLU A 407 -15.16 -5.16 -8.80
C GLU A 407 -13.63 -5.01 -8.78
N ALA A 408 -13.03 -4.70 -9.93
CA ALA A 408 -11.58 -4.49 -10.06
C ALA A 408 -11.16 -3.13 -9.46
N THR A 409 -11.12 -3.05 -8.13
CA THR A 409 -10.73 -1.85 -7.36
C THR A 409 -9.28 -1.91 -6.89
N GLY A 410 -8.75 -0.80 -6.38
CA GLY A 410 -7.34 -0.62 -6.06
C GLY A 410 -6.67 -1.74 -5.24
N THR A 411 -7.36 -2.37 -4.28
CA THR A 411 -6.78 -3.43 -3.44
C THR A 411 -6.56 -4.75 -4.15
N VAL A 412 -7.34 -5.03 -5.20
CA VAL A 412 -7.21 -6.26 -6.00
C VAL A 412 -5.84 -6.30 -6.69
N PHE A 413 -5.32 -5.14 -7.12
CA PHE A 413 -4.02 -5.04 -7.79
C PHE A 413 -2.81 -5.28 -6.87
N LEU A 414 -3.03 -5.50 -5.58
CA LEU A 414 -1.98 -6.01 -4.68
C LEU A 414 -1.65 -7.49 -4.94
N ARG A 415 -2.53 -8.20 -5.67
CA ARG A 415 -2.46 -9.65 -5.93
C ARG A 415 -2.31 -9.95 -7.42
N THR A 416 -1.69 -11.08 -7.73
CA THR A 416 -1.67 -11.66 -9.08
C THR A 416 -3.02 -12.28 -9.41
N ALA A 417 -3.30 -12.51 -10.68
CA ALA A 417 -4.51 -13.19 -11.13
C ALA A 417 -4.70 -14.58 -10.49
N ALA A 418 -3.61 -15.34 -10.33
CA ALA A 418 -3.62 -16.64 -9.68
C ALA A 418 -3.99 -16.54 -8.19
N GLU A 419 -3.34 -15.64 -7.44
CA GLU A 419 -3.66 -15.40 -6.02
C GLU A 419 -5.12 -14.95 -5.83
N ILE A 420 -5.66 -14.13 -6.76
CA ILE A 420 -7.06 -13.72 -6.71
C ILE A 420 -7.99 -14.91 -6.84
N LYS A 421 -7.72 -15.84 -7.77
CA LYS A 421 -8.52 -17.08 -7.92
C LYS A 421 -8.53 -17.90 -6.63
N GLU A 422 -7.37 -18.11 -6.01
CA GLU A 422 -7.25 -18.84 -4.73
C GLU A 422 -8.03 -18.13 -3.60
N ILE A 423 -7.88 -16.82 -3.49
CA ILE A 423 -8.58 -16.03 -2.47
C ILE A 423 -10.11 -16.14 -2.66
N VAL A 424 -10.57 -16.04 -3.89
CA VAL A 424 -12.01 -16.12 -4.21
C VAL A 424 -12.58 -17.50 -3.87
N GLU A 425 -11.83 -18.56 -4.16
CA GLU A 425 -12.23 -19.93 -3.79
C GLU A 425 -12.38 -20.09 -2.28
N VAL A 426 -11.39 -19.65 -1.51
CA VAL A 426 -11.46 -19.66 -0.04
C VAL A 426 -12.63 -18.80 0.49
N CYS A 427 -12.90 -17.65 -0.12
CA CYS A 427 -14.02 -16.82 0.26
C CYS A 427 -15.37 -17.53 -0.01
N LYS A 428 -15.51 -18.17 -1.17
CA LYS A 428 -16.73 -18.95 -1.52
C LYS A 428 -16.96 -20.10 -0.55
N GLU A 429 -15.93 -20.88 -0.23
CA GLU A 429 -15.97 -21.99 0.73
C GLU A 429 -16.46 -21.56 2.13
N ASN A 430 -16.11 -20.33 2.53
CA ASN A 430 -16.42 -19.81 3.87
C ASN A 430 -17.62 -18.83 3.91
N GLY A 431 -18.32 -18.62 2.80
CA GLY A 431 -19.45 -17.70 2.71
C GLY A 431 -19.07 -16.22 2.87
N ILE A 432 -17.82 -15.86 2.54
CA ILE A 432 -17.27 -14.52 2.68
C ILE A 432 -17.37 -13.80 1.33
N LYS A 433 -17.77 -12.55 1.34
CA LYS A 433 -17.74 -11.72 0.13
C LYS A 433 -16.30 -11.30 -0.17
N ALA A 434 -15.78 -11.70 -1.33
CA ALA A 434 -14.44 -11.34 -1.79
C ALA A 434 -14.39 -9.86 -2.21
N THR A 435 -14.17 -8.95 -1.26
CA THR A 435 -14.12 -7.50 -1.47
C THR A 435 -12.98 -6.84 -0.71
N GLY A 436 -12.48 -5.73 -1.23
CA GLY A 436 -11.60 -4.78 -0.56
C GLY A 436 -10.47 -5.39 0.27
N ASN A 437 -10.62 -5.39 1.59
CA ASN A 437 -9.55 -5.75 2.51
C ASN A 437 -9.13 -7.23 2.50
N VAL A 438 -9.99 -8.11 1.98
CA VAL A 438 -9.67 -9.54 1.83
C VAL A 438 -8.42 -9.71 0.97
N PHE A 439 -8.28 -8.90 -0.09
CA PHE A 439 -7.12 -8.95 -1.00
C PHE A 439 -5.82 -8.42 -0.39
N LYS A 440 -5.84 -7.91 0.84
CA LYS A 440 -4.61 -7.60 1.60
C LYS A 440 -3.96 -8.87 2.18
N ARG A 441 -4.68 -9.99 2.20
CA ARG A 441 -4.25 -11.27 2.77
C ARG A 441 -4.10 -12.34 1.70
N THR A 442 -3.20 -13.29 1.94
CA THR A 442 -3.10 -14.51 1.13
C THR A 442 -4.25 -15.46 1.44
N ALA A 443 -4.51 -16.42 0.57
CA ALA A 443 -5.53 -17.44 0.77
C ALA A 443 -5.31 -18.23 2.09
N ALA A 444 -4.06 -18.55 2.42
CA ALA A 444 -3.69 -19.22 3.68
C ALA A 444 -4.01 -18.36 4.91
N GLU A 445 -3.59 -17.10 4.92
CA GLU A 445 -3.92 -16.16 6.02
C GLU A 445 -5.43 -15.99 6.21
N ILE A 446 -6.19 -15.95 5.11
CA ILE A 446 -7.66 -15.86 5.18
C ILE A 446 -8.24 -17.09 5.87
N LYS A 447 -7.78 -18.31 5.55
CA LYS A 447 -8.22 -19.54 6.23
C LYS A 447 -7.95 -19.48 7.73
N GLU A 448 -6.75 -19.09 8.14
CA GLU A 448 -6.38 -18.94 9.55
C GLU A 448 -7.25 -17.90 10.27
N ILE A 449 -7.46 -16.73 9.65
CA ILE A 449 -8.31 -15.66 10.21
C ILE A 449 -9.74 -16.15 10.41
N VAL A 450 -10.29 -16.85 9.41
CA VAL A 450 -11.67 -17.37 9.46
C VAL A 450 -11.83 -18.42 10.58
N GLU A 451 -10.85 -19.28 10.74
CA GLU A 451 -10.84 -20.30 11.81
C GLU A 451 -10.85 -19.63 13.18
N VAL A 452 -9.96 -18.65 13.41
CA VAL A 452 -9.91 -17.89 14.67
C VAL A 452 -11.21 -17.12 14.93
N CYS A 453 -11.82 -16.53 13.90
CA CYS A 453 -13.11 -15.85 14.04
C CYS A 453 -14.23 -16.83 14.43
N LYS A 454 -14.30 -18.02 13.79
CA LYS A 454 -15.26 -19.06 14.12
C LYS A 454 -15.12 -19.57 15.55
N GLU A 455 -13.88 -19.87 16.00
CA GLU A 455 -13.57 -20.31 17.36
C GLU A 455 -14.02 -19.31 18.44
N ASN A 456 -13.99 -18.02 18.12
CA ASN A 456 -14.33 -16.94 19.06
C ASN A 456 -15.73 -16.34 18.86
N GLY A 457 -16.56 -16.89 17.97
CA GLY A 457 -17.91 -16.40 17.68
C GLY A 457 -17.93 -15.00 17.07
N ILE A 458 -16.88 -14.65 16.30
CA ILE A 458 -16.74 -13.34 15.65
C ILE A 458 -17.29 -13.43 14.23
N GLU A 459 -18.12 -12.46 13.84
CA GLU A 459 -18.57 -12.34 12.47
C GLU A 459 -17.41 -11.95 11.55
N VAL A 460 -17.15 -12.75 10.51
CA VAL A 460 -16.09 -12.50 9.53
C VAL A 460 -16.49 -11.36 8.61
N THR A 461 -16.12 -10.14 8.98
CA THR A 461 -16.34 -8.92 8.21
C THR A 461 -15.04 -8.41 7.59
N GLY A 462 -15.13 -7.49 6.64
CA GLY A 462 -13.94 -6.91 5.98
C GLY A 462 -12.89 -6.30 6.91
N SER A 463 -13.30 -5.92 8.13
CA SER A 463 -12.41 -5.29 9.11
C SER A 463 -11.43 -6.28 9.78
N VAL A 464 -11.77 -7.56 9.92
CA VAL A 464 -10.86 -8.55 10.53
C VAL A 464 -9.61 -8.76 9.67
N PHE A 465 -9.70 -8.55 8.35
CA PHE A 465 -8.59 -8.72 7.43
C PHE A 465 -7.53 -7.59 7.51
N TYR A 466 -7.73 -6.58 8.36
CA TYR A 466 -6.64 -5.67 8.73
C TYR A 466 -5.61 -6.31 9.66
N ARG A 467 -5.96 -7.44 10.30
CA ARG A 467 -5.16 -8.13 11.33
C ARG A 467 -4.76 -9.53 10.92
N THR A 468 -3.65 -10.01 11.44
CA THR A 468 -3.27 -11.42 11.37
C THR A 468 -4.11 -12.25 12.34
N ALA A 469 -4.15 -13.55 12.16
CA ALA A 469 -4.85 -14.47 13.07
C ALA A 469 -4.37 -14.34 14.53
N THR A 470 -3.05 -14.16 14.74
CA THR A 470 -2.46 -13.95 16.07
C THR A 470 -2.93 -12.63 16.69
N GLU A 471 -2.88 -11.52 15.95
CA GLU A 471 -3.36 -10.22 16.43
C GLU A 471 -4.85 -10.27 16.79
N ILE A 472 -5.66 -11.00 16.02
CA ILE A 472 -7.09 -11.18 16.32
C ILE A 472 -7.27 -11.90 17.66
N LYS A 473 -6.51 -12.98 17.92
CA LYS A 473 -6.56 -13.68 19.23
C LYS A 473 -6.22 -12.74 20.38
N GLU A 474 -5.16 -11.95 20.26
CA GLU A 474 -4.77 -10.97 21.29
C GLU A 474 -5.85 -9.90 21.50
N ILE A 475 -6.44 -9.37 20.43
CA ILE A 475 -7.52 -8.38 20.51
C ILE A 475 -8.74 -8.97 21.20
N VAL A 476 -9.13 -10.19 20.86
CA VAL A 476 -10.27 -10.88 21.46
C VAL A 476 -10.07 -11.11 22.96
N GLU A 477 -8.88 -11.49 23.38
CA GLU A 477 -8.54 -11.66 24.78
C GLU A 477 -8.70 -10.35 25.56
N VAL A 478 -8.14 -9.26 25.02
CA VAL A 478 -8.30 -7.91 25.60
C VAL A 478 -9.77 -7.47 25.67
N CYS A 479 -10.53 -7.77 24.63
CA CYS A 479 -11.97 -7.46 24.62
C CYS A 479 -12.73 -8.24 25.69
N LYS A 480 -12.48 -9.55 25.84
CA LYS A 480 -13.07 -10.40 26.89
C LYS A 480 -12.72 -9.90 28.30
N GLU A 481 -11.46 -9.59 28.56
CA GLU A 481 -11.00 -9.05 29.86
C GLU A 481 -11.70 -7.75 30.26
N ASN A 482 -12.10 -6.94 29.29
CA ASN A 482 -12.70 -5.62 29.52
C ASN A 482 -14.22 -5.55 29.29
N GLY A 483 -14.86 -6.68 28.96
CA GLY A 483 -16.31 -6.73 28.71
C GLY A 483 -16.73 -5.99 27.44
N ILE A 484 -15.83 -5.93 26.43
CA ILE A 484 -16.06 -5.25 25.14
C ILE A 484 -16.43 -6.30 24.10
N GLU A 485 -17.42 -5.99 23.29
CA GLU A 485 -17.78 -6.81 22.15
C GLU A 485 -16.73 -6.65 21.03
N ALA A 486 -16.11 -7.76 20.60
CA ALA A 486 -15.11 -7.77 19.53
C ALA A 486 -15.78 -7.60 18.15
N THR A 487 -16.16 -6.38 17.83
CA THR A 487 -16.84 -6.00 16.56
C THR A 487 -15.91 -5.25 15.60
N GLY A 488 -16.38 -5.00 14.39
CA GLY A 488 -15.61 -4.48 13.26
C GLY A 488 -14.65 -3.34 13.54
N THR A 489 -15.04 -2.31 14.30
CA THR A 489 -14.20 -1.13 14.56
C THR A 489 -13.03 -1.42 15.48
N VAL A 490 -13.14 -2.40 16.38
CA VAL A 490 -12.09 -2.79 17.31
C VAL A 490 -10.86 -3.34 16.54
N PHE A 491 -11.08 -4.08 15.46
CA PHE A 491 -10.01 -4.63 14.63
C PHE A 491 -9.19 -3.59 13.85
N SER A 492 -9.59 -2.32 13.86
CA SER A 492 -8.76 -1.24 13.34
C SER A 492 -7.60 -0.86 14.30
N ARG A 493 -7.62 -1.38 15.55
CA ARG A 493 -6.65 -1.09 16.62
C ARG A 493 -5.87 -2.32 17.04
N THR A 494 -4.64 -2.13 17.52
CA THR A 494 -3.85 -3.18 18.15
C THR A 494 -4.37 -3.47 19.57
N ALA A 495 -4.05 -4.62 20.13
CA ALA A 495 -4.42 -4.98 21.49
C ALA A 495 -3.91 -3.96 22.52
N ALA A 496 -2.71 -3.41 22.33
CA ALA A 496 -2.14 -2.38 23.20
C ALA A 496 -2.93 -1.07 23.13
N GLU A 497 -3.25 -0.58 21.92
CA GLU A 497 -4.08 0.61 21.72
C GLU A 497 -5.47 0.45 22.36
N ILE A 498 -6.08 -0.73 22.23
CA ILE A 498 -7.38 -1.02 22.85
C ILE A 498 -7.28 -0.90 24.38
N LYS A 499 -6.25 -1.46 25.01
CA LYS A 499 -6.02 -1.33 26.47
C LYS A 499 -5.92 0.14 26.89
N GLU A 500 -5.18 0.96 26.15
CA GLU A 500 -5.06 2.40 26.43
C GLU A 500 -6.39 3.14 26.27
N ILE A 501 -7.10 2.88 25.16
CA ILE A 501 -8.44 3.47 24.91
C ILE A 501 -9.40 3.12 26.04
N VAL A 502 -9.48 1.85 26.42
CA VAL A 502 -10.35 1.39 27.50
C VAL A 502 -10.02 2.05 28.83
N LYS A 503 -8.74 2.22 29.14
CA LYS A 503 -8.29 2.93 30.33
C LYS A 503 -8.81 4.36 30.35
N VAL A 504 -8.64 5.10 29.26
CA VAL A 504 -9.13 6.48 29.11
C VAL A 504 -10.66 6.55 29.20
N CYS A 505 -11.37 5.61 28.59
CA CYS A 505 -12.82 5.54 28.69
C CYS A 505 -13.29 5.33 30.12
N LYS A 506 -12.68 4.40 30.87
CA LYS A 506 -12.99 4.15 32.27
C LYS A 506 -12.72 5.38 33.16
N GLU A 507 -11.59 6.07 32.96
CA GLU A 507 -11.22 7.28 33.69
C GLU A 507 -12.24 8.43 33.49
N ASN A 508 -12.90 8.47 32.35
CA ASN A 508 -13.85 9.54 31.97
C ASN A 508 -15.33 9.10 32.01
N GLY A 509 -15.64 7.91 32.48
CA GLY A 509 -17.02 7.39 32.58
C GLY A 509 -17.69 7.16 31.22
N ILE A 510 -16.88 6.88 30.16
CA ILE A 510 -17.35 6.65 28.80
C ILE A 510 -17.43 5.15 28.56
N GLU A 511 -18.47 4.72 27.88
CA GLU A 511 -18.57 3.34 27.43
C GLU A 511 -17.64 3.08 26.24
N ALA A 512 -16.73 2.12 26.36
CA ALA A 512 -15.78 1.78 25.31
C ALA A 512 -16.47 0.94 24.20
N THR A 513 -17.22 1.59 23.34
CA THR A 513 -18.01 0.96 22.26
C THR A 513 -17.72 1.59 20.89
N GLY A 514 -17.92 0.81 19.85
CA GLY A 514 -18.00 1.23 18.44
C GLY A 514 -17.07 2.37 18.01
N ASN A 515 -17.59 3.58 17.93
CA ASN A 515 -16.89 4.73 17.33
C ASN A 515 -15.70 5.26 18.14
N VAL A 516 -15.62 4.96 19.45
CA VAL A 516 -14.50 5.34 20.29
C VAL A 516 -13.19 4.77 19.70
N PHE A 517 -13.23 3.54 19.18
CA PHE A 517 -12.08 2.88 18.57
C PHE A 517 -11.63 3.48 17.22
N LYS A 518 -12.33 4.48 16.68
CA LYS A 518 -11.84 5.28 15.56
C LYS A 518 -10.76 6.27 15.95
N ARG A 519 -10.61 6.55 17.25
CA ARG A 519 -9.67 7.52 17.84
C ARG A 519 -8.59 6.83 18.66
N ILE A 520 -7.42 7.43 18.74
CA ILE A 520 -6.37 7.02 19.68
C ILE A 520 -6.67 7.59 21.08
N ALA A 521 -6.07 7.02 22.10
CA ALA A 521 -6.31 7.41 23.50
C ALA A 521 -6.07 8.92 23.77
N ALA A 522 -5.05 9.52 23.14
CA ALA A 522 -4.77 10.95 23.26
C ALA A 522 -5.89 11.81 22.67
N GLU A 523 -6.36 11.50 21.46
CA GLU A 523 -7.48 12.21 20.81
C GLU A 523 -8.77 12.09 21.63
N ILE A 524 -9.02 10.93 22.25
CA ILE A 524 -10.20 10.74 23.11
C ILE A 524 -10.14 11.71 24.30
N LYS A 525 -8.99 11.85 24.95
CA LYS A 525 -8.82 12.81 26.05
C LYS A 525 -9.13 14.25 25.61
N GLU A 526 -8.56 14.69 24.50
CA GLU A 526 -8.82 16.02 23.94
C GLU A 526 -10.30 16.24 23.61
N ILE A 527 -10.94 15.24 22.99
CA ILE A 527 -12.39 15.32 22.66
C ILE A 527 -13.23 15.43 23.91
N VAL A 528 -12.94 14.64 24.94
CA VAL A 528 -13.65 14.67 26.22
C VAL A 528 -13.51 16.02 26.93
N GLU A 529 -12.30 16.57 26.93
CA GLU A 529 -12.02 17.89 27.52
C GLU A 529 -12.85 18.98 26.82
N VAL A 530 -12.83 19.00 25.48
CA VAL A 530 -13.65 19.95 24.69
C VAL A 530 -15.14 19.76 24.92
N CYS A 531 -15.64 18.53 25.01
CA CYS A 531 -17.04 18.27 25.30
C CYS A 531 -17.44 18.79 26.68
N ASN A 532 -16.62 18.52 27.71
CA ASN A 532 -16.87 18.98 29.07
C ASN A 532 -16.86 20.52 29.19
N GLU A 533 -15.88 21.19 28.56
CA GLU A 533 -15.81 22.65 28.51
C GLU A 533 -17.06 23.31 27.89
N ASN A 534 -17.71 22.62 26.96
CA ASN A 534 -18.86 23.13 26.24
C ASN A 534 -20.22 22.56 26.68
N GLY A 535 -20.25 21.74 27.77
CA GLY A 535 -21.46 21.12 28.29
C GLY A 535 -22.11 20.11 27.33
N ILE A 536 -21.28 19.44 26.50
CA ILE A 536 -21.72 18.43 25.52
C ILE A 536 -21.62 17.05 26.17
N GLU A 537 -22.68 16.28 26.06
CA GLU A 537 -22.66 14.87 26.47
C GLU A 537 -21.72 14.06 25.57
N VAL A 538 -20.75 13.38 26.17
CA VAL A 538 -19.79 12.55 25.42
C VAL A 538 -20.46 11.26 24.97
N THR A 539 -21.04 11.28 23.78
CA THR A 539 -21.67 10.13 23.13
C THR A 539 -20.82 9.59 21.97
N GLY A 540 -21.12 8.38 21.49
CA GLY A 540 -20.40 7.77 20.37
C GLY A 540 -20.29 8.63 19.10
N SER A 541 -21.19 9.61 18.91
CA SER A 541 -21.19 10.48 17.74
C SER A 541 -20.08 11.53 17.73
N VAL A 542 -19.62 12.01 18.89
CA VAL A 542 -18.54 13.01 18.94
C VAL A 542 -17.22 12.46 18.41
N PHE A 543 -16.99 11.14 18.50
CA PHE A 543 -15.77 10.49 18.03
C PHE A 543 -15.65 10.38 16.49
N TYR A 544 -16.66 10.84 15.74
CA TYR A 544 -16.52 11.06 14.29
C TYR A 544 -15.69 12.31 13.97
N ARG A 545 -15.49 13.22 14.96
CA ARG A 545 -14.83 14.53 14.80
C ARG A 545 -13.57 14.63 15.67
N THR A 546 -12.62 15.44 15.22
CA THR A 546 -11.48 15.86 16.05
C THR A 546 -11.92 16.90 17.08
N ALA A 547 -11.14 17.10 18.12
CA ALA A 547 -11.41 18.14 19.13
C ALA A 547 -11.54 19.56 18.50
N ALA A 548 -10.73 19.87 17.51
CA ALA A 548 -10.79 21.14 16.77
C ALA A 548 -12.12 21.28 15.99
N GLU A 549 -12.51 20.26 15.25
CA GLU A 549 -13.79 20.26 14.52
C GLU A 549 -14.99 20.40 15.49
N ILE A 550 -14.94 19.75 16.65
CA ILE A 550 -15.99 19.88 17.66
C ILE A 550 -16.10 21.33 18.13
N LYS A 551 -15.00 22.01 18.44
CA LYS A 551 -15.00 23.44 18.81
C LYS A 551 -15.67 24.28 17.73
N GLU A 552 -15.29 24.11 16.47
CA GLU A 552 -15.90 24.83 15.34
C GLU A 552 -17.40 24.54 15.18
N ILE A 553 -17.80 23.28 15.30
CA ILE A 553 -19.23 22.89 15.23
C ILE A 553 -20.02 23.58 16.36
N VAL A 554 -19.49 23.57 17.57
CA VAL A 554 -20.12 24.21 18.72
C VAL A 554 -20.30 25.72 18.51
N GLU A 555 -19.30 26.40 17.98
CA GLU A 555 -19.40 27.83 17.66
C GLU A 555 -20.50 28.11 16.62
N VAL A 556 -20.58 27.28 15.57
CA VAL A 556 -21.65 27.40 14.58
C VAL A 556 -23.03 27.13 15.19
N CYS A 557 -23.15 26.12 16.04
CA CYS A 557 -24.41 25.83 16.72
C CYS A 557 -24.82 27.01 17.64
N LYS A 558 -23.93 27.51 18.49
CA LYS A 558 -24.18 28.67 19.35
C LYS A 558 -24.62 29.90 18.57
N LYS A 559 -23.93 30.23 17.45
CA LYS A 559 -24.26 31.36 16.57
C LYS A 559 -25.66 31.27 15.97
N ASN A 560 -26.17 30.05 15.77
CA ASN A 560 -27.46 29.80 15.15
C ASN A 560 -28.56 29.42 16.17
N GLY A 561 -28.29 29.54 17.47
CA GLY A 561 -29.26 29.20 18.53
C GLY A 561 -29.62 27.71 18.60
N MET A 562 -28.70 26.86 18.19
CA MET A 562 -28.91 25.38 18.17
C MET A 562 -28.13 24.70 19.27
N GLU A 563 -28.62 23.58 19.77
CA GLU A 563 -27.85 22.72 20.64
C GLU A 563 -26.90 21.83 19.84
N ALA A 564 -25.64 21.75 20.25
CA ALA A 564 -24.68 20.82 19.68
C ALA A 564 -24.92 19.40 20.21
N THR A 565 -25.91 18.71 19.66
CA THR A 565 -26.30 17.34 20.05
C THR A 565 -25.78 16.28 19.08
N GLY A 566 -25.90 15.00 19.46
CA GLY A 566 -25.28 13.86 18.81
C GLY A 566 -25.32 13.80 17.27
N THR A 567 -26.46 14.17 16.64
CA THR A 567 -26.62 14.06 15.18
C THR A 567 -25.86 15.13 14.39
N VAL A 568 -25.56 16.28 14.99
CA VAL A 568 -24.82 17.36 14.35
C VAL A 568 -23.38 16.92 14.04
N PHE A 569 -22.77 16.10 14.90
CA PHE A 569 -21.39 15.60 14.74
C PHE A 569 -21.20 14.62 13.56
N PHE A 570 -22.27 14.19 12.90
CA PHE A 570 -22.14 13.45 11.64
C PHE A 570 -21.81 14.35 10.44
N ARG A 571 -21.94 15.69 10.60
CA ARG A 571 -21.74 16.67 9.53
C ARG A 571 -20.50 17.53 9.74
N THR A 572 -19.86 17.93 8.64
CA THR A 572 -18.80 18.93 8.65
C THR A 572 -19.37 20.33 8.94
N VAL A 573 -18.53 21.25 9.36
CA VAL A 573 -18.92 22.64 9.61
C VAL A 573 -19.55 23.29 8.38
N ALA A 574 -19.04 23.01 7.17
CA ALA A 574 -19.59 23.51 5.93
C ALA A 574 -21.01 22.99 5.67
N GLU A 575 -21.20 21.66 5.78
CA GLU A 575 -22.51 21.04 5.63
C GLU A 575 -23.51 21.56 6.66
N ILE A 576 -23.09 21.77 7.91
CA ILE A 576 -23.96 22.34 8.95
C ILE A 576 -24.45 23.74 8.55
N LYS A 577 -23.56 24.60 8.06
CA LYS A 577 -23.92 25.95 7.59
C LYS A 577 -24.92 25.89 6.46
N GLU A 578 -24.69 25.05 5.45
CA GLU A 578 -25.62 24.86 4.32
C GLU A 578 -27.00 24.34 4.78
N ILE A 579 -27.01 23.33 5.68
CA ILE A 579 -28.25 22.79 6.22
C ILE A 579 -29.02 23.86 6.97
N VAL A 580 -28.36 24.63 7.81
CA VAL A 580 -28.98 25.72 8.60
C VAL A 580 -29.58 26.81 7.69
N GLU A 581 -28.89 27.16 6.61
CA GLU A 581 -29.38 28.13 5.63
C GLU A 581 -30.66 27.64 4.96
N VAL A 582 -30.64 26.38 4.47
CA VAL A 582 -31.84 25.76 3.86
C VAL A 582 -32.98 25.65 4.86
N CYS A 583 -32.71 25.33 6.12
CA CYS A 583 -33.75 25.28 7.14
C CYS A 583 -34.36 26.67 7.40
N LYS A 584 -33.56 27.73 7.46
CA LYS A 584 -34.03 29.12 7.60
C LYS A 584 -34.87 29.57 6.43
N GLU A 585 -34.45 29.29 5.21
CA GLU A 585 -35.20 29.62 3.98
C GLU A 585 -36.58 28.98 3.96
N ASN A 586 -36.72 27.80 4.56
CA ASN A 586 -37.99 27.01 4.53
C ASN A 586 -38.75 27.05 5.85
N GLY A 587 -38.40 27.88 6.82
CA GLY A 587 -39.03 27.97 8.12
C GLY A 587 -38.96 26.71 8.97
N ILE A 588 -37.92 25.89 8.80
CA ILE A 588 -37.74 24.61 9.47
C ILE A 588 -36.77 24.81 10.65
N GLU A 589 -37.09 24.25 11.79
CA GLU A 589 -36.16 24.22 12.91
C GLU A 589 -35.02 23.25 12.65
N ALA A 590 -33.79 23.75 12.65
CA ALA A 590 -32.60 22.93 12.40
C ALA A 590 -32.21 22.08 13.63
N THR A 591 -32.93 20.99 13.85
CA THR A 591 -32.77 20.09 15.02
C THR A 591 -32.68 18.63 14.60
N GLY A 592 -32.01 17.85 15.45
CA GLY A 592 -31.98 16.39 15.45
C GLY A 592 -31.89 15.70 14.06
N ASN A 593 -33.05 15.20 13.58
CA ASN A 593 -33.09 14.37 12.37
C ASN A 593 -32.77 15.10 11.07
N VAL A 594 -32.83 16.42 11.03
CA VAL A 594 -32.50 17.23 9.86
C VAL A 594 -31.02 16.98 9.45
N PHE A 595 -30.13 16.87 10.44
CA PHE A 595 -28.70 16.61 10.21
C PHE A 595 -28.38 15.19 9.71
N LYS A 596 -29.39 14.32 9.59
CA LYS A 596 -29.21 13.03 8.90
C LYS A 596 -29.23 13.18 7.37
N ARG A 597 -29.62 14.36 6.86
CA ARG A 597 -29.78 14.69 5.45
C ARG A 597 -28.79 15.76 5.00
N THR A 598 -28.41 15.73 3.71
CA THR A 598 -27.69 16.82 3.08
C THR A 598 -28.64 18.00 2.79
N ALA A 599 -28.09 19.18 2.58
CA ALA A 599 -28.87 20.37 2.22
C ALA A 599 -29.76 20.15 0.95
N ALA A 600 -29.22 19.47 -0.05
CA ALA A 600 -29.97 19.08 -1.28
C ALA A 600 -31.13 18.12 -0.98
N GLU A 601 -30.88 17.05 -0.20
CA GLU A 601 -31.94 16.12 0.21
C GLU A 601 -33.04 16.83 1.02
N ILE A 602 -32.68 17.81 1.85
CA ILE A 602 -33.68 18.61 2.62
C ILE A 602 -34.57 19.40 1.66
N LYS A 603 -33.99 20.09 0.68
CA LYS A 603 -34.74 20.83 -0.34
C LYS A 603 -35.71 19.92 -1.08
N GLU A 604 -35.29 18.75 -1.55
CA GLU A 604 -36.14 17.77 -2.21
C GLU A 604 -37.28 17.28 -1.31
N ILE A 605 -36.98 16.98 -0.05
CA ILE A 605 -38.01 16.52 0.91
C ILE A 605 -39.04 17.61 1.17
N VAL A 606 -38.62 18.87 1.32
CA VAL A 606 -39.50 20.02 1.53
C VAL A 606 -40.41 20.24 0.33
N GLU A 607 -39.88 20.15 -0.88
CA GLU A 607 -40.64 20.28 -2.13
C GLU A 607 -41.72 19.21 -2.19
N VAL A 608 -41.40 17.96 -1.95
CA VAL A 608 -42.38 16.83 -1.91
C VAL A 608 -43.44 17.07 -0.84
N CYS A 609 -43.12 17.58 0.32
CA CYS A 609 -44.09 17.88 1.36
C CYS A 609 -45.02 19.02 0.95
N ASN A 610 -44.48 20.10 0.42
CA ASN A 610 -45.25 21.28 -0.03
C ASN A 610 -46.23 20.93 -1.16
N GLU A 611 -45.80 20.17 -2.15
CA GLU A 611 -46.63 19.66 -3.25
C GLU A 611 -47.85 18.83 -2.76
N ASN A 612 -47.71 18.18 -1.61
CA ASN A 612 -48.71 17.27 -1.06
C ASN A 612 -49.41 17.84 0.20
N GLY A 613 -49.22 19.12 0.53
CA GLY A 613 -49.84 19.77 1.68
C GLY A 613 -49.47 19.18 3.04
N ILE A 614 -48.28 18.58 3.14
CA ILE A 614 -47.76 17.93 4.35
C ILE A 614 -46.89 18.93 5.12
N GLU A 615 -47.17 19.14 6.40
CA GLU A 615 -46.34 19.96 7.27
C GLU A 615 -44.94 19.34 7.43
N VAL A 616 -43.90 20.12 7.23
CA VAL A 616 -42.48 19.68 7.37
C VAL A 616 -42.11 19.62 8.84
N THR A 617 -42.05 18.42 9.39
CA THR A 617 -41.61 18.17 10.79
C THR A 617 -40.32 17.34 10.82
N GLY A 618 -39.57 17.38 11.95
CA GLY A 618 -38.33 16.64 12.12
C GLY A 618 -38.43 15.13 11.84
N SER A 619 -39.61 14.53 12.00
CA SER A 619 -39.83 13.10 11.74
C SER A 619 -39.72 12.69 10.29
N ILE A 620 -40.01 13.59 9.36
CA ILE A 620 -40.00 13.38 7.91
C ILE A 620 -38.57 13.10 7.41
N PHE A 621 -37.58 13.75 7.98
CA PHE A 621 -36.18 13.58 7.63
C PHE A 621 -35.59 12.18 7.96
N ASN A 622 -36.36 11.30 8.58
CA ASN A 622 -35.99 9.88 8.66
C ASN A 622 -36.14 9.14 7.32
N LYS A 623 -36.78 9.77 6.32
CA LYS A 623 -36.98 9.25 4.96
C LYS A 623 -36.25 10.12 3.94
N ASN A 624 -35.80 9.51 2.83
CA ASN A 624 -35.39 10.28 1.66
C ASN A 624 -36.60 10.64 0.79
N SER A 625 -36.39 11.53 -0.17
CA SER A 625 -37.46 12.03 -1.08
C SER A 625 -38.19 10.90 -1.81
N LYS A 626 -37.49 9.90 -2.30
CA LYS A 626 -38.05 8.72 -2.98
C LYS A 626 -38.95 7.90 -2.07
N GLN A 627 -38.48 7.55 -0.87
CA GLN A 627 -39.23 6.79 0.11
C GLN A 627 -40.50 7.56 0.57
N LEU A 628 -40.39 8.87 0.65
CA LEU A 628 -41.48 9.73 1.01
C LEU A 628 -42.55 9.73 -0.09
N LYS A 629 -42.16 9.88 -1.36
CA LYS A 629 -43.07 9.78 -2.53
C LYS A 629 -43.78 8.44 -2.57
N GLU A 630 -43.07 7.33 -2.38
CA GLU A 630 -43.67 5.97 -2.35
C GLU A 630 -44.70 5.83 -1.21
N ASN A 631 -44.42 6.37 -0.02
CA ASN A 631 -45.38 6.35 1.09
C ASN A 631 -46.63 7.20 0.81
N ILE A 632 -46.43 8.40 0.28
CA ILE A 632 -47.51 9.33 -0.08
C ILE A 632 -48.42 8.70 -1.13
N GLU A 633 -47.87 8.14 -2.18
CA GLU A 633 -48.63 7.49 -3.25
C GLU A 633 -49.42 6.30 -2.72
N TYR A 634 -48.83 5.44 -1.89
CA TYR A 634 -49.54 4.32 -1.27
C TYR A 634 -50.70 4.79 -0.39
N ILE A 635 -50.49 5.83 0.41
CA ILE A 635 -51.55 6.35 1.29
C ILE A 635 -52.69 7.00 0.47
N LYS A 636 -52.38 7.82 -0.53
CA LYS A 636 -53.38 8.46 -1.40
C LYS A 636 -54.28 7.42 -2.10
N GLN A 637 -53.64 6.40 -2.69
CA GLN A 637 -54.38 5.39 -3.46
C GLN A 637 -55.31 4.50 -2.61
N ASN A 638 -54.95 4.24 -1.35
CA ASN A 638 -55.65 3.23 -0.54
C ASN A 638 -56.49 3.83 0.58
N TYR A 639 -56.15 5.04 1.05
CA TYR A 639 -56.79 5.61 2.26
C TYR A 639 -57.30 7.06 2.10
N GLY A 640 -56.75 7.80 1.16
CA GLY A 640 -57.12 9.20 0.91
C GLY A 640 -56.08 10.21 1.44
N GLU A 641 -56.21 11.45 0.93
CA GLU A 641 -55.26 12.53 1.26
C GLU A 641 -55.32 12.99 2.72
N GLU A 642 -56.48 12.81 3.36
CA GLU A 642 -56.71 13.17 4.76
C GLU A 642 -55.81 12.36 5.75
N TYR A 643 -55.19 11.28 5.30
CA TYR A 643 -54.20 10.49 6.09
C TYR A 643 -52.76 10.92 5.84
N LEU A 644 -52.50 11.91 5.00
CA LEU A 644 -51.17 12.45 4.74
C LEU A 644 -50.70 13.33 5.90
N THR A 645 -50.39 12.71 7.02
CA THR A 645 -49.77 13.43 8.16
C THR A 645 -48.28 13.13 8.27
N PRO A 646 -47.47 14.07 8.80
CA PRO A 646 -46.02 13.85 8.97
C PRO A 646 -45.68 12.55 9.69
N LEU A 647 -46.48 12.19 10.68
CA LEU A 647 -46.30 11.00 11.51
C LEU A 647 -46.56 9.70 10.72
N ILE A 648 -47.51 9.68 9.82
CA ILE A 648 -47.84 8.50 9.00
C ILE A 648 -46.83 8.34 7.87
N VAL A 649 -46.60 9.39 7.09
CA VAL A 649 -45.70 9.34 5.92
C VAL A 649 -44.22 9.06 6.30
N SER A 650 -43.81 9.35 7.53
CA SER A 650 -42.45 9.07 8.04
C SER A 650 -42.19 7.60 8.39
N LYS A 651 -43.24 6.74 8.38
CA LYS A 651 -43.10 5.32 8.73
C LYS A 651 -42.52 4.47 7.59
N ASN A 652 -42.14 3.24 7.87
CA ASN A 652 -41.69 2.30 6.86
C ASN A 652 -42.84 1.80 6.01
N LEU A 653 -42.73 1.84 4.67
CA LEU A 653 -43.81 1.44 3.74
C LEU A 653 -44.30 0.01 4.00
N LYS A 654 -43.38 -0.96 4.15
CA LYS A 654 -43.75 -2.36 4.45
C LYS A 654 -44.52 -2.50 5.78
N HIS A 655 -44.25 -1.63 6.73
CA HIS A 655 -44.91 -1.57 8.01
C HIS A 655 -46.34 -0.97 7.85
N LEU A 656 -46.48 0.13 7.10
CA LEU A 656 -47.76 0.72 6.77
C LEU A 656 -48.67 -0.26 6.01
N GLN A 657 -48.10 -0.96 5.02
CA GLN A 657 -48.85 -1.98 4.23
C GLN A 657 -49.38 -3.13 5.06
N LYS A 658 -48.74 -3.45 6.20
CA LYS A 658 -49.24 -4.48 7.12
C LYS A 658 -50.26 -3.96 8.13
N ILE A 659 -50.06 -2.74 8.65
CA ILE A 659 -50.81 -2.22 9.78
C ILE A 659 -52.10 -1.48 9.32
N LEU A 660 -52.00 -0.61 8.31
CA LEU A 660 -53.18 0.19 7.91
C LEU A 660 -54.37 -0.65 7.48
N PRO A 661 -54.23 -1.71 6.65
CA PRO A 661 -55.37 -2.58 6.32
C PRO A 661 -55.98 -3.24 7.54
N TYR A 662 -55.17 -3.63 8.50
CA TYR A 662 -55.67 -4.24 9.74
C TYR A 662 -56.42 -3.23 10.60
N LEU A 663 -55.91 -2.01 10.78
CA LEU A 663 -56.62 -0.95 11.52
C LEU A 663 -57.95 -0.58 10.87
N GLN A 664 -58.01 -0.63 9.53
CA GLN A 664 -59.25 -0.42 8.80
C GLN A 664 -60.25 -1.55 9.06
N SER A 665 -59.80 -2.80 9.06
CA SER A 665 -60.66 -3.98 9.30
C SER A 665 -61.31 -4.01 10.70
N ILE A 666 -60.61 -3.44 11.69
CA ILE A 666 -61.13 -3.34 13.09
C ILE A 666 -61.81 -1.97 13.38
N GLY A 667 -62.01 -1.12 12.37
CA GLY A 667 -62.76 0.14 12.47
C GLY A 667 -62.07 1.26 13.25
N VAL A 668 -60.73 1.21 13.41
CA VAL A 668 -59.99 2.17 14.24
C VAL A 668 -59.06 3.09 13.40
N LEU A 669 -59.12 3.01 12.08
CA LEU A 669 -58.22 3.74 11.19
C LEU A 669 -58.28 5.27 11.40
N GLU A 670 -59.48 5.83 11.58
CA GLU A 670 -59.68 7.26 11.83
C GLU A 670 -58.89 7.79 13.03
N THR A 671 -58.67 6.95 14.02
CA THR A 671 -58.05 7.35 15.28
C THR A 671 -56.56 7.65 15.12
N ILE A 672 -55.88 7.14 14.03
CA ILE A 672 -54.46 7.42 13.77
C ILE A 672 -54.21 8.87 13.33
N LYS A 673 -55.20 9.58 12.81
CA LYS A 673 -55.12 11.00 12.47
C LYS A 673 -54.79 11.84 13.70
N THR A 674 -55.31 11.45 14.86
CA THR A 674 -55.08 12.16 16.12
C THR A 674 -54.05 11.51 17.05
N SER A 675 -53.79 10.22 16.88
CA SER A 675 -52.85 9.46 17.73
C SER A 675 -52.11 8.40 16.93
N ALA A 676 -50.99 8.77 16.33
CA ALA A 676 -50.18 7.87 15.53
C ALA A 676 -49.27 6.94 16.35
N THR A 677 -49.38 6.91 17.68
CA THR A 677 -48.54 6.05 18.55
C THR A 677 -48.67 4.57 18.19
N ILE A 678 -49.86 4.13 17.74
CA ILE A 678 -50.11 2.76 17.31
C ILE A 678 -49.19 2.32 16.15
N LEU A 679 -48.77 3.26 15.31
CA LEU A 679 -47.88 3.01 14.18
C LEU A 679 -46.41 2.74 14.61
N THR A 680 -46.14 2.73 15.93
CA THR A 680 -44.85 2.33 16.48
C THR A 680 -44.79 0.85 16.90
N TRP A 681 -45.96 0.17 16.89
CA TRP A 681 -46.09 -1.22 17.31
C TRP A 681 -46.07 -2.19 16.12
N THR A 682 -45.72 -3.43 16.38
CA THR A 682 -45.84 -4.50 15.38
C THR A 682 -47.32 -4.91 15.25
N LEU A 683 -47.66 -5.55 14.12
CA LEU A 683 -49.04 -6.07 13.91
C LEU A 683 -49.44 -7.04 15.02
N ASP A 684 -48.50 -7.88 15.48
CA ASP A 684 -48.77 -8.87 16.53
C ASP A 684 -49.04 -8.19 17.87
N GLU A 685 -48.29 -7.13 18.23
CA GLU A 685 -48.55 -6.32 19.41
C GLU A 685 -49.94 -5.64 19.36
N ILE A 686 -50.37 -5.20 18.19
CA ILE A 686 -51.69 -4.61 18.00
C ILE A 686 -52.78 -5.66 18.23
N LYS A 687 -52.61 -6.86 17.64
CA LYS A 687 -53.55 -7.98 17.80
C LYS A 687 -53.62 -8.47 19.25
N GLU A 688 -52.50 -8.59 19.93
CA GLU A 688 -52.41 -8.96 21.33
C GLU A 688 -53.17 -7.96 22.23
N ARG A 689 -52.98 -6.67 22.01
CA ARG A 689 -53.68 -5.61 22.76
C ARG A 689 -55.19 -5.60 22.47
N GLN A 690 -55.58 -5.83 21.21
CA GLN A 690 -56.99 -5.96 20.85
C GLN A 690 -57.63 -7.12 21.60
N ALA A 691 -57.03 -8.31 21.52
CA ALA A 691 -57.53 -9.51 22.19
C ALA A 691 -57.66 -9.32 23.72
N PHE A 692 -56.65 -8.64 24.32
CA PHE A 692 -56.69 -8.33 25.74
C PHE A 692 -57.84 -7.38 26.11
N ILE A 693 -58.05 -6.28 25.35
CA ILE A 693 -59.13 -5.31 25.59
C ILE A 693 -60.49 -5.95 25.40
N GLU A 694 -60.68 -6.75 24.38
CA GLU A 694 -61.88 -7.54 24.13
C GLU A 694 -62.16 -8.53 25.27
N SER A 695 -61.14 -9.17 25.81
CA SER A 695 -61.25 -10.13 26.92
C SER A 695 -61.70 -9.49 28.23
N ILE A 696 -61.51 -8.19 28.38
CA ILE A 696 -61.97 -7.43 29.56
C ILE A 696 -63.30 -6.68 29.32
N GLY A 697 -63.92 -6.87 28.14
CA GLY A 697 -65.19 -6.27 27.78
C GLY A 697 -65.18 -4.77 27.53
N GLU A 698 -64.00 -4.22 27.20
CA GLU A 698 -63.81 -2.78 26.94
C GLU A 698 -63.78 -2.51 25.42
N PRO A 699 -64.30 -1.38 24.97
CA PRO A 699 -64.16 -0.99 23.56
C PRO A 699 -62.74 -0.50 23.28
N ILE A 700 -62.22 -0.78 22.06
CA ILE A 700 -60.87 -0.35 21.64
C ILE A 700 -60.85 1.17 21.49
N VAL A 701 -61.92 1.79 21.10
CA VAL A 701 -62.06 3.24 20.94
C VAL A 701 -63.15 3.77 21.85
N LYS A 702 -62.90 4.87 22.56
CA LYS A 702 -63.87 5.65 23.35
C LYS A 702 -63.91 7.08 22.78
N GLY A 703 -64.98 7.40 22.03
CA GLY A 703 -65.06 8.64 21.24
C GLY A 703 -63.97 8.67 20.12
N ASN A 704 -63.24 9.75 19.99
CA ASN A 704 -62.19 9.92 18.96
C ASN A 704 -60.79 9.49 19.44
N LYS A 705 -60.68 8.79 20.57
CA LYS A 705 -59.40 8.38 21.14
C LYS A 705 -59.34 6.89 21.41
N PHE A 706 -58.14 6.32 21.28
CA PHE A 706 -57.90 4.94 21.71
C PHE A 706 -58.19 4.76 23.20
N ASN A 707 -58.67 3.58 23.57
CA ASN A 707 -58.81 3.17 24.96
C ASN A 707 -57.48 3.42 25.68
N SER A 708 -57.56 3.93 26.93
CA SER A 708 -56.36 4.28 27.70
C SER A 708 -55.40 3.11 27.88
N ILE A 709 -55.87 1.89 27.94
CA ILE A 709 -55.05 0.67 28.04
C ILE A 709 -54.39 0.36 26.68
N PHE A 710 -55.14 0.49 25.59
CA PHE A 710 -54.63 0.27 24.24
C PHE A 710 -53.48 1.21 23.89
N GLY A 711 -53.56 2.48 24.30
CA GLY A 711 -52.56 3.50 24.06
C GLY A 711 -51.30 3.48 24.98
N LEU A 712 -51.21 2.57 25.98
CA LEU A 712 -50.08 2.53 26.91
C LEU A 712 -48.77 2.15 26.24
N SER A 713 -47.65 2.68 26.75
CA SER A 713 -46.32 2.20 26.37
C SER A 713 -46.15 0.70 26.67
N ARG A 714 -45.24 -0.01 25.96
CA ARG A 714 -45.02 -1.46 26.13
C ARG A 714 -44.88 -1.87 27.59
N LYS A 715 -44.02 -1.17 28.34
CA LYS A 715 -43.73 -1.44 29.74
C LYS A 715 -44.97 -1.26 30.65
N ARG A 716 -45.75 -0.19 30.44
CA ARG A 716 -46.99 0.09 31.21
C ARG A 716 -48.11 -0.88 30.81
N TYR A 717 -48.22 -1.27 29.55
CA TYR A 717 -49.18 -2.25 29.09
C TYR A 717 -48.92 -3.63 29.75
N GLN A 718 -47.70 -4.13 29.70
CA GLN A 718 -47.32 -5.41 30.32
C GLN A 718 -47.61 -5.43 31.83
N LYS A 719 -47.35 -4.30 32.52
CA LYS A 719 -47.69 -4.16 33.92
C LYS A 719 -49.20 -4.27 34.14
N LYS A 720 -49.99 -3.64 33.26
CA LYS A 720 -51.44 -3.63 33.38
C LYS A 720 -52.05 -5.01 33.11
N VAL A 721 -51.53 -5.73 32.13
CA VAL A 721 -51.92 -7.13 31.83
C VAL A 721 -51.67 -8.01 33.06
N LYS A 722 -50.50 -7.93 33.67
CA LYS A 722 -50.15 -8.65 34.92
C LYS A 722 -51.10 -8.37 36.04
N GLU A 723 -51.37 -7.09 36.34
CA GLU A 723 -52.30 -6.68 37.39
C GLU A 723 -53.72 -7.27 37.13
N TYR A 724 -54.13 -7.36 35.90
CA TYR A 724 -55.43 -7.92 35.53
C TYR A 724 -55.49 -9.44 35.70
N GLU A 725 -54.44 -10.13 35.27
CA GLU A 725 -54.35 -11.61 35.44
C GLU A 725 -54.30 -11.99 36.94
N GLU A 726 -53.60 -11.24 37.75
CA GLU A 726 -53.58 -11.45 39.22
C GLU A 726 -54.97 -11.24 39.84
N LYS A 727 -55.71 -10.20 39.44
CA LYS A 727 -57.10 -10.00 39.87
C LYS A 727 -58.03 -11.10 39.41
N LYS A 728 -57.89 -11.58 38.18
CA LYS A 728 -58.68 -12.70 37.64
C LYS A 728 -58.45 -13.99 38.40
N LYS A 729 -57.18 -14.28 38.74
CA LYS A 729 -56.82 -15.42 39.62
C LYS A 729 -57.44 -15.31 41.02
N LEU A 730 -57.45 -14.11 41.59
CA LEU A 730 -58.01 -13.86 42.91
C LEU A 730 -59.53 -14.04 42.88
N ILE A 731 -60.22 -13.49 41.88
CA ILE A 731 -61.67 -13.67 41.67
C ILE A 731 -62.03 -15.14 41.45
N GLY A 732 -61.22 -15.89 40.72
CA GLY A 732 -61.38 -17.35 40.54
C GLY A 732 -61.30 -18.12 41.85
N LYS A 733 -60.31 -17.78 42.69
CA LYS A 733 -60.18 -18.37 44.02
C LYS A 733 -61.39 -18.05 44.94
N ILE A 734 -61.90 -16.80 44.91
CA ILE A 734 -63.06 -16.38 45.66
C ILE A 734 -64.32 -17.13 45.21
N LYS A 735 -64.51 -17.24 43.89
CA LYS A 735 -65.66 -18.01 43.33
C LYS A 735 -65.60 -19.50 43.69
N GLY A 736 -64.41 -20.11 43.65
CA GLY A 736 -64.23 -21.49 44.08
C GLY A 736 -64.58 -21.67 45.58
N ALA A 737 -64.07 -20.78 46.40
CA ALA A 737 -64.38 -20.82 47.85
C ALA A 737 -65.88 -20.59 48.16
N ILE A 738 -66.54 -19.73 47.39
CA ILE A 738 -68.01 -19.56 47.51
C ILE A 738 -68.76 -20.82 47.10
N GLN A 739 -68.35 -21.48 46.03
CA GLN A 739 -68.95 -22.71 45.53
C GLN A 739 -68.75 -23.87 46.53
N GLU A 740 -67.54 -24.02 47.02
CA GLU A 740 -67.24 -25.00 48.10
C GLU A 740 -68.04 -24.74 49.37
N GLY A 741 -68.24 -23.44 49.74
CA GLY A 741 -69.15 -23.05 50.85
C GLY A 741 -70.61 -23.40 50.60
N GLN A 742 -71.11 -23.25 49.35
CA GLN A 742 -72.46 -23.59 49.00
C GLN A 742 -72.66 -25.10 49.01
N GLU A 743 -71.73 -25.88 48.49
CA GLU A 743 -71.74 -27.34 48.51
C GLU A 743 -71.72 -27.88 49.94
N LEU A 744 -70.94 -27.22 50.86
CA LEU A 744 -70.92 -27.57 52.27
C LEU A 744 -72.27 -27.28 52.96
N ASP A 745 -72.88 -26.11 52.68
CA ASP A 745 -74.21 -25.75 53.19
C ASP A 745 -75.31 -26.73 52.68
N GLU A 746 -75.27 -27.18 51.42
CA GLU A 746 -76.12 -28.21 50.89
C GLU A 746 -75.91 -29.56 51.60
N GLN A 747 -74.69 -29.96 51.81
CA GLN A 747 -74.35 -31.18 52.55
C GLN A 747 -74.82 -31.10 54.01
N ILE A 748 -74.75 -29.97 54.67
CA ILE A 748 -75.19 -29.75 56.04
C ILE A 748 -76.71 -29.80 56.06
N ASN A 749 -77.43 -29.19 55.07
CA ASN A 749 -78.88 -29.23 55.00
C ASN A 749 -79.39 -30.63 54.65
N HIS A 750 -78.66 -31.40 53.81
CA HIS A 750 -79.00 -32.80 53.56
C HIS A 750 -78.91 -33.66 54.79
N LYS A 751 -77.81 -33.51 55.56
CA LYS A 751 -77.61 -34.20 56.88
C LYS A 751 -78.63 -33.78 57.91
N LYS A 752 -79.14 -32.53 57.92
CA LYS A 752 -80.21 -32.10 58.80
C LYS A 752 -81.56 -32.62 58.39
N GLN A 753 -81.76 -32.96 57.14
CA GLN A 753 -82.99 -33.62 56.67
C GLN A 753 -82.97 -35.13 56.94
N GLU A 754 -81.86 -35.79 56.97
CA GLU A 754 -81.66 -37.20 57.30
C GLU A 754 -81.78 -37.47 58.82
N GLN A 755 -81.67 -36.43 59.63
CA GLN A 755 -81.76 -36.50 61.11
C GLN A 755 -83.16 -36.11 61.64
N LYS A 756 -84.09 -35.79 60.76
CA LYS A 756 -85.52 -35.59 61.10
C LYS A 756 -86.31 -36.77 60.60
#